data_7fd25d2a07d6da3822c990d6493165e3
#
_entry.id   7fd25d2a07d6da3822c990d6493165e3
#
_cell.length_a   1.000
_cell.length_b   1.000
_cell.length_c   1.000
_cell.angle_alpha   90.00
_cell.angle_beta   90.00
_cell.angle_gamma   90.00
#
_symmetry.space_group_name_H-M   'P 1'
#
loop_
_entity.id
_entity.type
_entity.pdbx_description
1 polymer ?
#
loop_
_entity_poly.entity_id
_entity_poly.type
_entity_poly.pdbx_seq_one_letter_code
_entity_poly.pdbx_strand_id
1 'polypeptide(L)'
;MDKILRVPPACLALTVVMALVGADARAQHSEAREWNELLLESIRKDFARPTVHARNLYHTSVAMWDAWATYSATADCVLFDEQHPTTDPNVDAWRSEALSYASYRILTARFQNSPGGPVMLPQYDTLMTQLGYSVQNTSTTGNTPAAIGNRIADVVLAYGASDNSNEANDYANQFYFPVNPPLLPDFPGNPNLFSVNRWQPLALQFFVGQSGIPVPTGYPDFLSPEWGQVKSFALSQNDLSVNNRFGYDYWVYHDPGDPPLLGTPTAPDYKWGFEMVAAWSSHLDPADGVMMDASPASIGNIQLSSMPTTLAGYPSFYDFTNGGDPSPGYTVNPVTGQPYAPQMVPRGDYARILAEFWADGPDSETPPGHWFSIFNDVTDDPQLVKQIGGTGPVVNDLEWDVKGYIAMGGAMHDAAISAWGIKGWYDYPRPISALRYMGDRYAISPTDPDAITLHPGLIEEVTAATTAVGQRHEHLAGSEGKIAVYAWRGPDYINDPTTDVAGVGWILLENWWSYQRPTFVTPPFAGYVSGHSTYSRAAAVVMDRFTGSPWFPGGLGEFVCPQDQFLVFEDGPSVTVTLQWASYYDASDQCSLSRIWGGIHPPCDDIPGRLMGQEVGDDAYDRAEQIWAGVAAPLAAYHVSGAGCSGSSGQTMELSGVPSARPVLGSTMRVDVSGAPAAAPAFLMIAGTSGYAPAIDLTAVGMPGCELGVDMLVMEAVPQVGGAGQWSLPIPSVPLFLGLSIWHQAVGLDPGVNAVGLISSNTGEGAVGL
;
A
#
# COMPACT_ATOMS: atom_id res chain seq x y z
N MET A 1 -12.23 -25.81 25.58
CA MET A 1 -12.81 -24.88 24.57
C MET A 1 -13.00 -23.47 25.10
N ASP A 2 -12.53 -23.12 26.31
CA ASP A 2 -12.76 -21.81 26.95
C ASP A 2 -11.47 -21.15 27.44
N LYS A 3 -10.40 -21.12 26.60
CA LYS A 3 -9.10 -20.54 26.99
C LYS A 3 -8.47 -19.58 25.98
N ILE A 4 -9.19 -19.17 24.92
CA ILE A 4 -8.56 -18.40 23.82
C ILE A 4 -8.91 -16.90 23.83
N LEU A 5 -9.63 -16.37 24.81
CA LEU A 5 -9.98 -14.94 24.90
C LEU A 5 -9.65 -14.37 26.28
N ARG A 6 -8.37 -14.22 26.58
CA ARG A 6 -7.91 -13.26 27.59
C ARG A 6 -6.86 -12.36 26.96
N VAL A 7 -7.29 -11.17 26.54
CA VAL A 7 -6.43 -10.04 26.28
C VAL A 7 -5.75 -9.65 27.59
N PRO A 8 -4.42 -9.54 27.68
CA PRO A 8 -3.77 -9.09 28.90
C PRO A 8 -4.24 -7.67 29.25
N PRO A 9 -4.49 -7.35 30.53
CA PRO A 9 -4.94 -6.02 30.94
C PRO A 9 -3.88 -4.90 30.80
N ALA A 10 -2.70 -5.18 30.26
CA ALA A 10 -1.61 -4.23 30.09
C ALA A 10 -1.81 -3.28 28.89
N CYS A 11 -2.59 -3.66 27.85
CA CYS A 11 -2.93 -2.74 26.76
C CYS A 11 -3.98 -1.67 27.17
N LEU A 12 -4.70 -1.86 28.29
CA LEU A 12 -5.65 -0.87 28.80
C LEU A 12 -4.96 0.30 29.53
N ALA A 13 -3.69 0.20 29.87
CA ALA A 13 -2.99 1.23 30.63
C ALA A 13 -2.49 2.40 29.77
N LEU A 14 -2.24 2.20 28.47
CA LEU A 14 -1.84 3.31 27.57
C LEU A 14 -3.05 4.15 27.14
N THR A 15 -4.22 3.54 27.00
CA THR A 15 -5.47 4.25 26.65
C THR A 15 -6.03 5.09 27.82
N VAL A 16 -5.66 4.78 29.07
CA VAL A 16 -6.16 5.51 30.26
C VAL A 16 -5.31 6.75 30.58
N VAL A 17 -4.08 6.86 30.08
CA VAL A 17 -3.26 8.07 30.28
C VAL A 17 -3.69 9.21 29.36
N MET A 18 -4.24 8.95 28.18
CA MET A 18 -4.80 9.98 27.30
C MET A 18 -6.15 10.54 27.79
N ALA A 19 -6.89 9.86 28.66
CA ALA A 19 -8.20 10.30 29.12
C ALA A 19 -8.15 11.30 30.33
N LEU A 20 -6.96 11.65 30.83
CA LEU A 20 -6.78 12.57 31.96
C LEU A 20 -5.94 13.81 31.62
N VAL A 21 -5.56 14.02 30.36
CA VAL A 21 -5.01 15.30 29.92
C VAL A 21 -6.21 16.20 29.60
N GLY A 22 -6.41 17.21 30.45
CA GLY A 22 -7.56 18.08 30.44
C GLY A 22 -7.74 18.87 29.14
N ALA A 23 -8.85 19.59 29.04
CA ALA A 23 -9.30 20.42 27.93
C ALA A 23 -8.27 21.43 27.37
N ASP A 24 -7.14 21.62 28.05
CA ASP A 24 -6.06 22.53 27.60
C ASP A 24 -5.09 21.90 26.56
N ALA A 25 -5.04 20.56 26.41
CA ALA A 25 -4.17 19.94 25.43
C ALA A 25 -4.75 19.96 23.99
N ARG A 26 -6.06 20.17 23.85
CA ARG A 26 -6.73 20.26 22.55
C ARG A 26 -6.53 21.59 21.82
N ALA A 27 -6.06 22.63 22.49
CA ALA A 27 -5.74 23.93 21.87
C ALA A 27 -4.42 23.90 21.06
N GLN A 28 -3.80 22.75 20.93
CA GLN A 28 -2.45 22.58 20.38
C GLN A 28 -2.40 21.95 18.98
N HIS A 29 -3.51 21.36 18.51
CA HIS A 29 -3.56 20.72 17.19
C HIS A 29 -4.56 21.40 16.27
N SER A 30 -4.31 21.31 14.95
CA SER A 30 -5.27 21.75 13.92
C SER A 30 -6.45 20.77 13.85
N GLU A 31 -7.59 21.24 13.33
CA GLU A 31 -8.73 20.36 13.03
C GLU A 31 -8.37 19.28 12.01
N ALA A 32 -7.45 19.57 11.08
CA ALA A 32 -6.93 18.55 10.14
C ALA A 32 -6.25 17.40 10.88
N ARG A 33 -5.44 17.72 11.91
CA ARG A 33 -4.80 16.70 12.75
C ARG A 33 -5.83 15.90 13.56
N GLU A 34 -6.83 16.53 14.15
CA GLU A 34 -7.86 15.82 14.91
C GLU A 34 -8.63 14.83 14.03
N TRP A 35 -8.98 15.20 12.79
CA TRP A 35 -9.61 14.29 11.82
C TRP A 35 -8.68 13.20 11.33
N ASN A 36 -7.40 13.48 11.16
CA ASN A 36 -6.42 12.47 10.79
C ASN A 36 -6.25 11.41 11.89
N GLU A 37 -6.20 11.81 13.17
CA GLU A 37 -6.15 10.85 14.28
C GLU A 37 -7.40 9.95 14.33
N LEU A 38 -8.59 10.50 14.06
CA LEU A 38 -9.81 9.69 13.97
C LEU A 38 -9.79 8.73 12.77
N LEU A 39 -9.18 9.14 11.66
CA LEU A 39 -8.97 8.26 10.52
C LEU A 39 -8.01 7.12 10.86
N LEU A 40 -6.86 7.40 11.48
CA LEU A 40 -5.90 6.39 11.93
C LEU A 40 -6.54 5.42 12.92
N GLU A 41 -7.31 5.92 13.90
CA GLU A 41 -8.03 5.08 14.84
C GLU A 41 -9.10 4.21 14.17
N SER A 42 -9.73 4.72 13.11
CA SER A 42 -10.69 3.96 12.31
C SER A 42 -10.02 2.83 11.56
N ILE A 43 -8.82 3.08 11.01
CA ILE A 43 -7.99 2.07 10.35
C ILE A 43 -7.57 0.97 11.32
N ARG A 44 -7.15 1.31 12.55
CA ARG A 44 -6.80 0.34 13.60
C ARG A 44 -7.94 -0.62 13.93
N LYS A 45 -9.18 -0.21 13.68
CA LYS A 45 -10.40 -0.99 13.96
C LYS A 45 -11.10 -1.55 12.73
N ASP A 46 -10.47 -1.41 11.55
CA ASP A 46 -10.99 -1.97 10.30
C ASP A 46 -10.28 -3.29 9.93
N PHE A 47 -10.75 -3.96 8.89
CA PHE A 47 -9.99 -5.06 8.28
C PHE A 47 -8.65 -4.55 7.76
N ALA A 48 -7.57 -5.28 8.02
CA ALA A 48 -6.23 -4.88 7.59
C ALA A 48 -6.06 -5.01 6.07
N ARG A 49 -6.35 -3.93 5.37
CA ARG A 49 -6.27 -3.80 3.91
C ARG A 49 -5.37 -2.62 3.54
N PRO A 50 -4.03 -2.78 3.51
CA PRO A 50 -3.09 -1.68 3.33
C PRO A 50 -3.36 -0.80 2.11
N THR A 51 -3.78 -1.38 0.99
CA THR A 51 -4.15 -0.66 -0.25
C THR A 51 -5.38 0.23 -0.05
N VAL A 52 -6.42 -0.31 0.57
CA VAL A 52 -7.65 0.43 0.89
C VAL A 52 -7.37 1.54 1.90
N HIS A 53 -6.53 1.26 2.90
CA HIS A 53 -6.16 2.26 3.91
C HIS A 53 -5.31 3.39 3.32
N ALA A 54 -4.34 3.09 2.46
CA ALA A 54 -3.59 4.10 1.71
C ALA A 54 -4.52 5.01 0.89
N ARG A 55 -5.50 4.42 0.21
CA ARG A 55 -6.53 5.15 -0.53
C ARG A 55 -7.43 5.99 0.39
N ASN A 56 -7.82 5.49 1.54
CA ASN A 56 -8.63 6.25 2.51
C ASN A 56 -7.85 7.44 3.08
N LEU A 57 -6.57 7.26 3.40
CA LEU A 57 -5.65 8.31 3.82
C LEU A 57 -5.53 9.38 2.72
N TYR A 58 -5.29 8.97 1.48
CA TYR A 58 -5.18 9.89 0.34
C TYR A 58 -6.49 10.67 0.09
N HIS A 59 -7.63 10.00 -0.02
CA HIS A 59 -8.90 10.66 -0.31
C HIS A 59 -9.33 11.64 0.79
N THR A 60 -9.06 11.31 2.05
CA THR A 60 -9.32 12.23 3.16
C THR A 60 -8.36 13.41 3.12
N SER A 61 -7.09 13.18 2.79
CA SER A 61 -6.09 14.24 2.60
C SER A 61 -6.46 15.17 1.43
N VAL A 62 -6.96 14.62 0.31
CA VAL A 62 -7.51 15.42 -0.81
C VAL A 62 -8.66 16.30 -0.35
N ALA A 63 -9.61 15.74 0.41
CA ALA A 63 -10.73 16.52 0.90
C ALA A 63 -10.31 17.65 1.85
N MET A 64 -9.34 17.39 2.73
CA MET A 64 -8.77 18.41 3.61
C MET A 64 -8.03 19.49 2.81
N TRP A 65 -7.26 19.08 1.81
CA TRP A 65 -6.54 19.99 0.94
C TRP A 65 -7.50 20.84 0.10
N ASP A 66 -8.48 20.24 -0.55
CA ASP A 66 -9.44 20.97 -1.40
C ASP A 66 -10.28 21.97 -0.56
N ALA A 67 -10.62 21.62 0.68
CA ALA A 67 -11.27 22.53 1.63
C ALA A 67 -10.36 23.72 2.02
N TRP A 68 -9.05 23.51 2.05
CA TRP A 68 -8.09 24.59 2.30
C TRP A 68 -7.84 25.41 1.02
N ALA A 69 -7.63 24.74 -0.12
CA ALA A 69 -7.22 25.35 -1.38
C ALA A 69 -8.34 26.16 -2.05
N THR A 70 -9.61 25.79 -1.87
CA THR A 70 -10.76 26.51 -2.44
C THR A 70 -10.81 27.99 -2.01
N TYR A 71 -10.24 28.33 -0.85
CA TYR A 71 -10.13 29.72 -0.38
C TYR A 71 -8.79 30.39 -0.73
N SER A 72 -7.88 29.69 -1.39
CA SER A 72 -6.61 30.24 -1.87
C SER A 72 -6.79 30.99 -3.19
N ALA A 73 -5.97 32.01 -3.41
CA ALA A 73 -5.92 32.70 -4.71
C ALA A 73 -4.95 32.05 -5.70
N THR A 74 -4.13 31.10 -5.24
CA THR A 74 -3.03 30.54 -6.04
C THR A 74 -3.00 29.02 -6.06
N ALA A 75 -3.41 28.35 -5.00
CA ALA A 75 -3.34 26.90 -4.92
C ALA A 75 -4.40 26.20 -5.80
N ASP A 76 -4.04 25.10 -6.45
CA ASP A 76 -4.97 24.26 -7.20
C ASP A 76 -5.66 23.26 -6.28
N CYS A 77 -6.97 23.05 -6.42
CA CYS A 77 -7.65 21.90 -5.87
C CYS A 77 -7.30 20.61 -6.67
N VAL A 78 -7.42 19.47 -6.04
CA VAL A 78 -7.14 18.17 -6.68
C VAL A 78 -8.38 17.63 -7.39
N LEU A 79 -9.55 17.65 -6.74
CA LEU A 79 -10.79 17.09 -7.27
C LEU A 79 -11.95 18.10 -7.30
N PHE A 80 -11.90 19.15 -6.49
CA PHE A 80 -13.00 20.10 -6.34
C PHE A 80 -12.76 21.35 -7.19
N ASP A 81 -13.61 21.59 -8.21
CA ASP A 81 -13.38 22.64 -9.21
C ASP A 81 -13.80 24.04 -8.77
N GLU A 82 -14.45 24.20 -7.59
CA GLU A 82 -14.93 25.50 -7.14
C GLU A 82 -13.84 26.30 -6.41
N GLN A 83 -13.69 27.55 -6.78
CA GLN A 83 -12.76 28.50 -6.17
C GLN A 83 -13.52 29.65 -5.51
N HIS A 84 -13.21 29.90 -4.25
CA HIS A 84 -13.78 30.98 -3.43
C HIS A 84 -12.68 31.82 -2.77
N PRO A 85 -11.70 32.35 -3.53
CA PRO A 85 -10.54 33.02 -2.97
C PRO A 85 -10.93 34.21 -2.10
N THR A 86 -10.30 34.34 -0.95
CA THR A 86 -10.58 35.42 0.00
C THR A 86 -9.32 35.89 0.71
N THR A 87 -9.34 37.16 1.15
CA THR A 87 -8.32 37.76 2.01
C THR A 87 -8.86 38.03 3.43
N ASP A 88 -10.00 37.42 3.78
CA ASP A 88 -10.58 37.58 5.11
C ASP A 88 -9.61 37.02 6.19
N PRO A 89 -9.31 37.76 7.24
CA PRO A 89 -8.42 37.28 8.30
C PRO A 89 -8.92 36.05 9.05
N ASN A 90 -10.22 35.71 8.95
CA ASN A 90 -10.81 34.51 9.55
C ASN A 90 -10.86 33.32 8.58
N VAL A 91 -10.14 33.34 7.47
CA VAL A 91 -10.19 32.29 6.44
C VAL A 91 -9.88 30.90 7.00
N ASP A 92 -9.00 30.80 7.99
CA ASP A 92 -8.65 29.50 8.59
C ASP A 92 -9.84 28.89 9.34
N ALA A 93 -10.71 29.68 9.97
CA ALA A 93 -11.96 29.17 10.54
C ALA A 93 -12.91 28.62 9.46
N TRP A 94 -12.95 29.23 8.27
CA TRP A 94 -13.76 28.72 7.14
C TRP A 94 -13.18 27.44 6.56
N ARG A 95 -11.85 27.37 6.45
CA ARG A 95 -11.09 26.16 6.03
C ARG A 95 -11.37 25.01 7.00
N SER A 96 -11.23 25.25 8.29
CA SER A 96 -11.49 24.28 9.36
C SER A 96 -12.92 23.76 9.34
N GLU A 97 -13.92 24.63 9.17
CA GLU A 97 -15.32 24.21 9.07
C GLU A 97 -15.55 23.35 7.82
N ALA A 98 -15.09 23.81 6.65
CA ALA A 98 -15.25 23.08 5.38
C ALA A 98 -14.56 21.70 5.45
N LEU A 99 -13.31 21.65 5.91
CA LEU A 99 -12.52 20.45 6.12
C LEU A 99 -13.23 19.47 7.05
N SER A 100 -13.80 19.96 8.15
CA SER A 100 -14.49 19.11 9.13
C SER A 100 -15.74 18.46 8.54
N TYR A 101 -16.56 19.20 7.80
CA TYR A 101 -17.72 18.60 7.12
C TYR A 101 -17.30 17.58 6.07
N ALA A 102 -16.26 17.87 5.29
CA ALA A 102 -15.75 16.95 4.26
C ALA A 102 -15.23 15.65 4.89
N SER A 103 -14.35 15.74 5.89
CA SER A 103 -13.79 14.59 6.60
C SER A 103 -14.88 13.76 7.29
N TYR A 104 -15.78 14.42 8.03
CA TYR A 104 -16.90 13.74 8.70
C TYR A 104 -17.73 12.90 7.74
N ARG A 105 -18.11 13.44 6.55
CA ARG A 105 -18.93 12.70 5.58
C ARG A 105 -18.18 11.52 4.98
N ILE A 106 -16.91 11.71 4.61
CA ILE A 106 -16.10 10.65 4.02
C ILE A 106 -15.86 9.51 5.02
N LEU A 107 -15.44 9.83 6.26
CA LEU A 107 -15.19 8.82 7.28
C LEU A 107 -16.47 8.07 7.64
N THR A 108 -17.58 8.78 7.80
CA THR A 108 -18.89 8.16 8.05
C THR A 108 -19.27 7.19 6.92
N ALA A 109 -19.16 7.62 5.65
CA ALA A 109 -19.53 6.78 4.50
C ALA A 109 -18.68 5.52 4.42
N ARG A 110 -17.36 5.61 4.66
CA ARG A 110 -16.42 4.50 4.47
C ARG A 110 -16.36 3.54 5.65
N PHE A 111 -16.46 4.04 6.87
CA PHE A 111 -16.30 3.20 8.07
C PHE A 111 -17.63 2.78 8.72
N GLN A 112 -18.81 3.19 8.22
CA GLN A 112 -20.08 2.79 8.78
C GLN A 112 -20.31 1.27 8.79
N ASN A 113 -19.75 0.54 7.83
CA ASN A 113 -19.84 -0.92 7.72
C ASN A 113 -18.55 -1.62 8.21
N SER A 114 -17.54 -0.88 8.63
CA SER A 114 -16.32 -1.42 9.23
C SER A 114 -16.63 -2.12 10.55
N PRO A 115 -15.91 -3.16 10.96
CA PRO A 115 -16.02 -3.75 12.28
C PRO A 115 -15.90 -2.72 13.42
N GLY A 116 -15.06 -1.69 13.25
CA GLY A 116 -14.92 -0.57 14.18
C GLY A 116 -16.02 0.50 14.10
N GLY A 117 -16.87 0.45 13.07
CA GLY A 117 -17.90 1.47 12.82
C GLY A 117 -18.75 1.83 14.05
N PRO A 118 -19.31 0.85 14.79
CA PRO A 118 -20.09 1.14 15.99
C PRO A 118 -19.38 1.94 17.09
N VAL A 119 -18.03 1.88 17.10
CA VAL A 119 -17.19 2.61 18.05
C VAL A 119 -16.78 3.97 17.47
N MET A 120 -16.48 4.05 16.19
CA MET A 120 -15.89 5.23 15.57
C MET A 120 -16.92 6.30 15.18
N LEU A 121 -18.10 5.90 14.65
CA LEU A 121 -19.11 6.88 14.25
C LEU A 121 -19.50 7.85 15.39
N PRO A 122 -19.75 7.38 16.64
CA PRO A 122 -20.00 8.29 17.77
C PRO A 122 -18.83 9.23 18.07
N GLN A 123 -17.60 8.85 17.76
CA GLN A 123 -16.44 9.73 17.97
C GLN A 123 -16.41 10.86 16.93
N TYR A 124 -16.77 10.56 15.66
CA TYR A 124 -16.93 11.60 14.63
C TYR A 124 -18.01 12.62 15.03
N ASP A 125 -19.19 12.14 15.50
CA ASP A 125 -20.27 13.02 16.01
C ASP A 125 -19.80 13.88 17.18
N THR A 126 -18.98 13.29 18.05
CA THR A 126 -18.41 13.96 19.23
C THR A 126 -17.48 15.09 18.79
N LEU A 127 -16.54 14.82 17.86
CA LEU A 127 -15.64 15.86 17.37
C LEU A 127 -16.40 17.01 16.69
N MET A 128 -17.36 16.71 15.79
CA MET A 128 -18.22 17.75 15.20
C MET A 128 -18.91 18.63 16.26
N THR A 129 -19.44 18.00 17.30
CA THR A 129 -20.12 18.72 18.40
C THR A 129 -19.14 19.59 19.19
N GLN A 130 -17.93 19.12 19.45
CA GLN A 130 -16.89 19.86 20.16
C GLN A 130 -16.39 21.06 19.37
N LEU A 131 -16.32 20.93 18.05
CA LEU A 131 -15.98 22.03 17.13
C LEU A 131 -17.16 23.00 16.92
N GLY A 132 -18.36 22.69 17.44
CA GLY A 132 -19.55 23.53 17.29
C GLY A 132 -20.29 23.35 15.99
N TYR A 133 -20.02 22.27 15.22
CA TYR A 133 -20.62 21.99 13.93
C TYR A 133 -21.78 20.97 14.06
N SER A 134 -22.88 21.24 13.34
CA SER A 134 -24.05 20.37 13.36
C SER A 134 -23.94 19.25 12.33
N VAL A 135 -23.93 18.00 12.79
CA VAL A 135 -23.97 16.81 11.90
C VAL A 135 -25.23 16.75 11.04
N GLN A 136 -26.31 17.46 11.45
CA GLN A 136 -27.58 17.53 10.70
C GLN A 136 -27.51 18.53 9.52
N ASN A 137 -26.46 19.35 9.43
CA ASN A 137 -26.30 20.27 8.31
C ASN A 137 -25.72 19.53 7.09
N THR A 138 -26.62 19.03 6.25
CA THR A 138 -26.28 18.30 5.00
C THR A 138 -26.44 19.17 3.75
N SER A 139 -26.64 20.48 3.91
CA SER A 139 -26.85 21.37 2.77
C SER A 139 -25.61 21.41 1.85
N THR A 140 -25.86 21.25 0.57
CA THR A 140 -24.85 21.46 -0.50
C THR A 140 -25.10 22.77 -1.26
N THR A 141 -26.09 23.57 -0.83
CA THR A 141 -26.49 24.80 -1.52
C THR A 141 -25.84 26.04 -0.89
N GLY A 142 -25.32 26.92 -1.72
CA GLY A 142 -24.68 28.17 -1.31
C GLY A 142 -23.19 27.99 -0.96
N ASN A 143 -22.57 29.07 -0.46
CA ASN A 143 -21.11 29.15 -0.27
C ASN A 143 -20.73 29.23 1.20
N THR A 144 -21.53 28.68 2.10
CA THR A 144 -21.10 28.51 3.50
C THR A 144 -20.02 27.44 3.57
N PRO A 145 -19.04 27.50 4.49
CA PRO A 145 -18.01 26.48 4.61
C PRO A 145 -18.59 25.07 4.76
N ALA A 146 -19.64 24.91 5.54
CA ALA A 146 -20.35 23.63 5.68
C ALA A 146 -20.88 23.10 4.33
N ALA A 147 -21.50 23.98 3.51
CA ALA A 147 -22.03 23.57 2.20
C ALA A 147 -20.90 23.21 1.20
N ILE A 148 -19.79 23.93 1.25
CA ILE A 148 -18.59 23.62 0.47
C ILE A 148 -18.01 22.27 0.92
N GLY A 149 -17.83 22.06 2.24
CA GLY A 149 -17.31 20.78 2.77
C GLY A 149 -18.20 19.57 2.41
N ASN A 150 -19.53 19.72 2.47
CA ASN A 150 -20.45 18.66 2.02
C ASN A 150 -20.29 18.36 0.51
N ARG A 151 -20.12 19.39 -0.36
CA ARG A 151 -19.88 19.17 -1.81
C ARG A 151 -18.52 18.52 -2.08
N ILE A 152 -17.47 18.93 -1.36
CA ILE A 152 -16.16 18.28 -1.47
C ILE A 152 -16.28 16.79 -1.15
N ALA A 153 -16.99 16.42 -0.07
CA ALA A 153 -17.22 15.02 0.25
C ALA A 153 -17.96 14.27 -0.86
N ASP A 154 -19.01 14.87 -1.44
CA ASP A 154 -19.75 14.27 -2.56
C ASP A 154 -18.84 14.03 -3.76
N VAL A 155 -17.96 14.97 -4.12
CA VAL A 155 -16.99 14.84 -5.22
C VAL A 155 -15.98 13.74 -4.93
N VAL A 156 -15.38 13.71 -3.75
CA VAL A 156 -14.39 12.68 -3.38
C VAL A 156 -15.01 11.28 -3.34
N LEU A 157 -16.22 11.13 -2.80
CA LEU A 157 -16.92 9.84 -2.78
C LEU A 157 -17.31 9.39 -4.19
N ALA A 158 -17.78 10.31 -5.05
CA ALA A 158 -18.07 10.00 -6.45
C ALA A 158 -16.81 9.60 -7.24
N TYR A 159 -15.70 10.30 -7.01
CA TYR A 159 -14.40 9.91 -7.58
C TYR A 159 -14.01 8.49 -7.13
N GLY A 160 -14.11 8.20 -5.84
CA GLY A 160 -13.80 6.89 -5.29
C GLY A 160 -14.68 5.77 -5.86
N ALA A 161 -15.96 6.03 -6.12
CA ALA A 161 -16.84 5.06 -6.76
C ALA A 161 -16.44 4.69 -8.20
N SER A 162 -15.52 5.46 -8.82
CA SER A 162 -15.07 5.30 -10.21
C SER A 162 -13.56 5.27 -10.40
N ASP A 163 -12.78 5.09 -9.33
CA ASP A 163 -11.33 5.10 -9.38
C ASP A 163 -10.69 3.74 -9.70
N ASN A 164 -11.46 2.74 -10.09
CA ASN A 164 -11.08 1.37 -10.39
C ASN A 164 -10.68 0.51 -9.18
N SER A 165 -10.91 0.98 -7.94
CA SER A 165 -10.67 0.18 -6.74
C SER A 165 -11.71 -0.91 -6.49
N ASN A 166 -12.83 -0.88 -7.21
CA ASN A 166 -14.00 -1.73 -7.01
C ASN A 166 -14.66 -1.56 -5.61
N GLU A 167 -14.67 -0.32 -5.08
CA GLU A 167 -15.25 0.00 -3.77
C GLU A 167 -16.70 -0.47 -3.63
N ALA A 168 -17.51 -0.32 -4.69
CA ALA A 168 -18.92 -0.71 -4.70
C ALA A 168 -19.15 -2.22 -4.42
N ASN A 169 -18.14 -3.06 -4.65
CA ASN A 169 -18.16 -4.51 -4.39
C ASN A 169 -17.18 -4.89 -3.28
N ASP A 170 -16.96 -4.01 -2.31
CA ASP A 170 -16.04 -4.20 -1.18
C ASP A 170 -14.63 -4.63 -1.62
N TYR A 171 -14.14 -4.05 -2.71
CA TYR A 171 -12.79 -4.29 -3.27
C TYR A 171 -12.54 -5.74 -3.72
N ALA A 172 -13.57 -6.50 -4.00
CA ALA A 172 -13.48 -7.91 -4.42
C ALA A 172 -12.70 -8.06 -5.73
N ASN A 173 -11.88 -9.12 -5.82
CA ASN A 173 -11.15 -9.48 -7.03
C ASN A 173 -12.13 -9.85 -8.15
N GLN A 174 -11.83 -9.44 -9.38
CA GLN A 174 -12.66 -9.69 -10.55
C GLN A 174 -12.02 -10.65 -11.55
N PHE A 175 -10.69 -10.62 -11.68
CA PHE A 175 -9.94 -11.31 -12.73
C PHE A 175 -8.85 -12.23 -12.19
N TYR A 176 -8.39 -12.02 -10.96
CA TYR A 176 -7.32 -12.80 -10.37
C TYR A 176 -7.84 -14.06 -9.68
N PHE A 177 -7.18 -15.20 -9.96
CA PHE A 177 -7.36 -16.47 -9.25
C PHE A 177 -5.98 -17.07 -8.94
N PRO A 178 -5.73 -17.61 -7.72
CA PRO A 178 -4.48 -18.25 -7.40
C PRO A 178 -4.30 -19.52 -8.22
N VAL A 179 -3.08 -19.71 -8.76
CA VAL A 179 -2.76 -20.89 -9.57
C VAL A 179 -2.37 -22.10 -8.70
N ASN A 180 -1.94 -21.85 -7.47
CA ASN A 180 -1.57 -22.89 -6.52
C ASN A 180 -2.72 -23.19 -5.55
N PRO A 181 -2.95 -24.47 -5.18
CA PRO A 181 -3.82 -24.80 -4.07
C PRO A 181 -3.21 -24.30 -2.74
N PRO A 182 -4.06 -24.06 -1.71
CA PRO A 182 -3.57 -23.59 -0.44
C PRO A 182 -2.53 -24.51 0.21
N LEU A 183 -1.48 -23.92 0.79
CA LEU A 183 -0.62 -24.60 1.75
C LEU A 183 -1.37 -24.72 3.09
N LEU A 184 -1.27 -25.86 3.73
CA LEU A 184 -1.73 -26.08 5.10
C LEU A 184 -0.50 -26.06 6.03
N PRO A 185 -0.19 -24.94 6.68
CA PRO A 185 1.05 -24.81 7.46
C PRO A 185 1.15 -25.76 8.66
N ASP A 186 0.01 -26.19 9.19
CA ASP A 186 -0.05 -27.19 10.31
C ASP A 186 0.44 -28.59 9.90
N PHE A 187 0.65 -28.83 8.59
CA PHE A 187 1.21 -30.08 8.08
C PHE A 187 2.62 -29.86 7.54
N PRO A 188 3.50 -30.89 7.62
CA PRO A 188 4.87 -30.77 7.15
C PRO A 188 4.94 -30.69 5.62
N GLY A 189 5.93 -29.93 5.13
CA GLY A 189 6.28 -29.81 3.72
C GLY A 189 5.32 -28.94 2.90
N ASN A 190 5.49 -29.02 1.57
CA ASN A 190 4.64 -28.37 0.57
C ASN A 190 4.46 -29.23 -0.67
N PRO A 191 3.88 -30.44 -0.54
CA PRO A 191 3.83 -31.42 -1.63
C PRO A 191 2.89 -31.03 -2.79
N ASN A 192 2.00 -30.05 -2.58
CA ASN A 192 0.97 -29.66 -3.54
C ASN A 192 1.28 -28.36 -4.29
N LEU A 193 2.51 -27.85 -4.24
CA LEU A 193 2.93 -26.67 -4.98
C LEU A 193 3.14 -27.05 -6.48
N PHE A 194 2.31 -26.53 -7.38
CA PHE A 194 2.40 -26.81 -8.80
C PHE A 194 3.24 -25.78 -9.56
N SER A 195 3.06 -24.50 -9.21
CA SER A 195 3.74 -23.39 -9.85
C SER A 195 4.69 -22.74 -8.85
N VAL A 196 5.95 -23.20 -8.86
CA VAL A 196 6.96 -22.89 -7.83
C VAL A 196 7.31 -21.40 -7.71
N ASN A 197 7.12 -20.66 -8.80
CA ASN A 197 7.42 -19.24 -8.91
C ASN A 197 6.18 -18.34 -8.69
N ARG A 198 5.06 -18.93 -8.25
CA ARG A 198 3.79 -18.22 -8.06
C ARG A 198 3.33 -18.29 -6.62
N TRP A 199 2.63 -17.25 -6.21
CA TRP A 199 2.04 -17.15 -4.87
C TRP A 199 1.12 -18.33 -4.57
N GLN A 200 1.10 -18.71 -3.31
CA GLN A 200 0.28 -19.78 -2.78
C GLN A 200 -0.49 -19.26 -1.56
N PRO A 201 -1.84 -19.36 -1.54
CA PRO A 201 -2.61 -19.01 -0.37
C PRO A 201 -2.31 -19.96 0.80
N LEU A 202 -2.54 -19.51 2.04
CA LEU A 202 -2.45 -20.33 3.23
C LEU A 202 -3.85 -20.68 3.75
N ALA A 203 -4.09 -21.94 4.06
CA ALA A 203 -5.28 -22.39 4.77
C ALA A 203 -4.95 -22.63 6.25
N LEU A 204 -5.45 -21.76 7.11
CA LEU A 204 -5.29 -21.81 8.55
C LEU A 204 -6.59 -22.30 9.21
N GLN A 205 -6.51 -22.93 10.37
CA GLN A 205 -7.71 -23.31 11.13
C GLN A 205 -8.54 -22.07 11.51
N PHE A 206 -7.84 -20.98 11.85
CA PHE A 206 -8.41 -19.67 12.12
C PHE A 206 -7.51 -18.64 11.46
N PHE A 207 -8.08 -17.84 10.57
CA PHE A 207 -7.39 -16.69 10.03
C PHE A 207 -7.86 -15.45 10.79
N VAL A 208 -6.92 -14.76 11.42
CA VAL A 208 -7.16 -13.48 12.09
C VAL A 208 -6.25 -12.47 11.42
N GLY A 209 -6.83 -11.45 10.81
CA GLY A 209 -6.07 -10.39 10.13
C GLY A 209 -5.16 -9.63 11.10
N GLN A 210 -4.31 -8.78 10.56
CA GLN A 210 -3.39 -7.94 11.34
C GLN A 210 -4.12 -7.08 12.38
N SER A 211 -5.31 -6.57 12.05
CA SER A 211 -6.18 -5.83 12.97
C SER A 211 -6.82 -6.65 14.10
N GLY A 212 -6.48 -7.93 14.25
CA GLY A 212 -7.09 -8.81 15.26
C GLY A 212 -8.52 -9.27 14.93
N ILE A 213 -9.03 -8.95 13.74
CA ILE A 213 -10.40 -9.29 13.31
C ILE A 213 -10.40 -10.65 12.61
N PRO A 214 -11.23 -11.63 13.05
CA PRO A 214 -11.35 -12.91 12.38
C PRO A 214 -11.90 -12.77 10.95
N VAL A 215 -11.25 -13.43 9.99
CA VAL A 215 -11.74 -13.55 8.61
C VAL A 215 -12.63 -14.78 8.52
N PRO A 216 -13.87 -14.66 8.04
CA PRO A 216 -14.86 -15.76 8.07
C PRO A 216 -14.52 -16.95 7.18
N THR A 217 -13.69 -16.77 6.16
CA THR A 217 -13.24 -17.82 5.24
C THR A 217 -12.03 -18.53 5.82
N GLY A 218 -11.90 -19.83 5.63
CA GLY A 218 -10.78 -20.63 6.15
C GLY A 218 -9.42 -20.26 5.53
N TYR A 219 -9.41 -19.48 4.45
CA TYR A 219 -8.23 -18.83 3.88
C TYR A 219 -8.67 -17.50 3.24
N PRO A 220 -7.84 -16.46 3.33
CA PRO A 220 -8.12 -15.18 2.68
C PRO A 220 -7.83 -15.25 1.18
N ASP A 221 -8.61 -14.53 0.40
CA ASP A 221 -8.29 -14.24 -0.99
C ASP A 221 -7.02 -13.38 -1.08
N PHE A 222 -6.37 -13.37 -2.26
CA PHE A 222 -5.31 -12.41 -2.54
C PHE A 222 -5.85 -10.99 -2.41
N LEU A 223 -5.27 -10.21 -1.52
CA LEU A 223 -5.71 -8.84 -1.27
C LEU A 223 -5.24 -7.90 -2.40
N SER A 224 -6.19 -7.33 -3.14
CA SER A 224 -5.96 -6.26 -4.12
C SER A 224 -5.00 -6.59 -5.29
N PRO A 225 -5.05 -7.76 -5.95
CA PRO A 225 -4.14 -8.13 -7.03
C PRO A 225 -4.30 -7.27 -8.30
N GLU A 226 -5.38 -6.50 -8.40
CA GLU A 226 -5.77 -5.67 -9.55
C GLU A 226 -5.55 -4.17 -9.28
N TRP A 227 -4.88 -3.83 -8.18
CA TRP A 227 -4.76 -2.44 -7.68
C TRP A 227 -3.93 -1.53 -8.57
N GLY A 228 -3.10 -2.07 -9.47
CA GLY A 228 -2.32 -1.29 -10.44
C GLY A 228 -3.15 -0.38 -11.35
N GLN A 229 -4.45 -0.68 -11.54
CA GLN A 229 -5.35 0.14 -12.34
C GLN A 229 -6.09 1.23 -11.56
N VAL A 230 -5.90 1.34 -10.25
CA VAL A 230 -6.49 2.41 -9.44
C VAL A 230 -5.94 3.76 -9.90
N LYS A 231 -6.78 4.80 -9.95
CA LYS A 231 -6.36 6.14 -10.37
C LYS A 231 -5.34 6.71 -9.39
N SER A 232 -4.17 7.07 -9.90
CA SER A 232 -3.03 7.57 -9.11
C SER A 232 -3.10 9.07 -8.82
N PHE A 233 -2.23 9.52 -7.90
CA PHE A 233 -2.00 10.93 -7.58
C PHE A 233 -0.95 11.57 -8.50
N ALA A 234 0.21 10.92 -8.66
CA ALA A 234 1.36 11.45 -9.40
C ALA A 234 1.90 10.51 -10.48
N LEU A 235 1.66 9.18 -10.37
CA LEU A 235 2.17 8.20 -11.32
C LEU A 235 1.73 8.52 -12.74
N SER A 236 2.68 8.56 -13.65
CA SER A 236 2.48 8.95 -15.04
C SER A 236 2.48 7.76 -15.99
N GLN A 237 2.04 7.98 -17.22
CA GLN A 237 2.11 6.95 -18.25
C GLN A 237 3.55 6.61 -18.67
N ASN A 238 4.52 7.49 -18.42
CA ASN A 238 5.93 7.23 -18.71
C ASN A 238 6.50 6.13 -17.84
N ASP A 239 5.92 5.93 -16.65
CA ASP A 239 6.36 4.96 -15.66
C ASP A 239 5.58 3.63 -15.77
N LEU A 240 4.61 3.56 -16.70
CA LEU A 240 3.66 2.47 -16.84
C LEU A 240 4.12 1.43 -17.86
N SER A 241 4.25 0.19 -17.40
CA SER A 241 4.25 -1.02 -18.22
C SER A 241 2.89 -1.73 -18.14
N VAL A 242 2.39 -2.25 -19.27
CA VAL A 242 1.12 -3.00 -19.31
C VAL A 242 1.40 -4.42 -19.74
N ASN A 243 1.02 -5.37 -18.90
CA ASN A 243 1.28 -6.78 -19.09
C ASN A 243 -0.03 -7.58 -19.06
N ASN A 244 -0.29 -8.42 -20.06
CA ASN A 244 -1.52 -9.20 -20.14
C ASN A 244 -1.34 -10.63 -19.61
N ARG A 245 -2.25 -11.07 -18.72
CA ARG A 245 -2.35 -12.45 -18.28
C ARG A 245 -3.82 -12.88 -18.20
N PHE A 246 -4.17 -13.95 -18.89
CA PHE A 246 -5.54 -14.50 -18.97
C PHE A 246 -6.61 -13.49 -19.44
N GLY A 247 -6.21 -12.54 -20.29
CA GLY A 247 -7.14 -11.52 -20.82
C GLY A 247 -7.34 -10.29 -19.95
N TYR A 248 -6.64 -10.22 -18.81
CA TYR A 248 -6.61 -9.03 -17.97
C TYR A 248 -5.27 -8.30 -18.09
N ASP A 249 -5.31 -6.96 -18.19
CA ASP A 249 -4.15 -6.09 -18.30
C ASP A 249 -3.71 -5.62 -16.91
N TYR A 250 -2.57 -6.14 -16.44
CA TYR A 250 -1.92 -5.67 -15.23
C TYR A 250 -1.13 -4.41 -15.53
N TRP A 251 -1.43 -3.34 -14.83
CA TRP A 251 -0.68 -2.11 -14.87
C TRP A 251 0.42 -2.14 -13.82
N VAL A 252 1.65 -1.88 -14.25
CA VAL A 252 2.85 -1.96 -13.44
C VAL A 252 3.63 -0.67 -13.60
N TYR A 253 3.59 0.17 -12.59
CA TYR A 253 4.35 1.42 -12.55
C TYR A 253 5.74 1.17 -11.94
N HIS A 254 6.77 1.87 -12.44
CA HIS A 254 8.16 1.75 -12.00
C HIS A 254 8.62 0.30 -11.93
N ASP A 255 8.35 -0.47 -12.98
CA ASP A 255 8.62 -1.91 -13.03
C ASP A 255 10.11 -2.21 -12.81
N PRO A 256 10.50 -2.86 -11.70
CA PRO A 256 11.90 -3.16 -11.40
C PRO A 256 12.44 -4.37 -12.20
N GLY A 257 11.61 -4.99 -13.03
CA GLY A 257 11.93 -6.18 -13.81
C GLY A 257 11.68 -7.50 -13.06
N ASP A 258 12.03 -8.60 -13.71
CA ASP A 258 11.73 -9.94 -13.20
C ASP A 258 12.48 -10.28 -11.91
N PRO A 259 11.79 -10.83 -10.87
CA PRO A 259 12.45 -11.42 -9.72
C PRO A 259 13.22 -12.70 -10.11
N PRO A 260 14.15 -13.20 -9.26
CA PRO A 260 14.81 -14.46 -9.52
C PRO A 260 13.82 -15.62 -9.47
N LEU A 261 13.95 -16.59 -10.41
CA LEU A 261 12.99 -17.69 -10.60
C LEU A 261 13.70 -19.04 -10.61
N LEU A 262 13.11 -20.07 -9.99
CA LEU A 262 13.52 -21.48 -10.17
C LEU A 262 13.30 -21.91 -11.62
N GLY A 263 14.18 -22.80 -12.09
CA GLY A 263 14.15 -23.28 -13.47
C GLY A 263 14.70 -22.30 -14.51
N THR A 264 15.28 -21.17 -14.09
CA THR A 264 15.93 -20.16 -14.91
C THR A 264 17.40 -19.95 -14.51
N PRO A 265 18.19 -19.17 -15.26
CA PRO A 265 19.57 -18.85 -14.88
C PRO A 265 19.69 -18.13 -13.52
N THR A 266 18.61 -17.50 -13.02
CA THR A 266 18.57 -16.81 -11.72
C THR A 266 18.14 -17.71 -10.55
N ALA A 267 18.01 -19.03 -10.77
CA ALA A 267 17.67 -19.98 -9.72
C ALA A 267 18.65 -19.97 -8.51
N PRO A 268 19.97 -19.75 -8.68
CA PRO A 268 20.88 -19.60 -7.56
C PRO A 268 20.54 -18.38 -6.67
N ASP A 269 20.15 -17.25 -7.28
CA ASP A 269 19.76 -16.03 -6.54
C ASP A 269 18.42 -16.22 -5.80
N TYR A 270 17.47 -16.96 -6.42
CA TYR A 270 16.22 -17.38 -5.78
C TYR A 270 16.52 -18.16 -4.49
N LYS A 271 17.33 -19.22 -4.61
CA LYS A 271 17.69 -20.09 -3.48
C LYS A 271 18.39 -19.29 -2.39
N TRP A 272 19.42 -18.55 -2.75
CA TRP A 272 20.21 -17.73 -1.82
C TRP A 272 19.30 -16.77 -1.02
N GLY A 273 18.36 -16.11 -1.69
CA GLY A 273 17.45 -15.16 -1.04
C GLY A 273 16.55 -15.81 0.00
N PHE A 274 15.92 -16.93 -0.32
CA PHE A 274 15.07 -17.64 0.64
C PHE A 274 15.87 -18.36 1.72
N GLU A 275 17.04 -18.92 1.40
CA GLU A 275 17.97 -19.53 2.36
C GLU A 275 18.48 -18.51 3.39
N MET A 276 18.69 -17.25 2.98
CA MET A 276 19.05 -16.16 3.89
C MET A 276 17.92 -15.87 4.90
N VAL A 277 16.66 -15.87 4.46
CA VAL A 277 15.50 -15.70 5.37
C VAL A 277 15.49 -16.81 6.43
N ALA A 278 15.73 -18.05 6.02
CA ALA A 278 15.84 -19.17 6.95
C ALA A 278 17.05 -19.03 7.90
N ALA A 279 18.19 -18.57 7.40
CA ALA A 279 19.39 -18.30 8.21
C ALA A 279 19.13 -17.18 9.25
N TRP A 280 18.46 -16.09 8.85
CA TRP A 280 18.15 -14.99 9.79
C TRP A 280 17.12 -15.36 10.85
N SER A 281 16.30 -16.39 10.62
CA SER A 281 15.45 -16.97 11.67
C SER A 281 16.25 -17.55 12.85
N SER A 282 17.54 -17.86 12.66
CA SER A 282 18.45 -18.26 13.74
C SER A 282 18.86 -17.13 14.69
N HIS A 283 18.57 -15.87 14.34
CA HIS A 283 18.90 -14.70 15.16
C HIS A 283 17.85 -14.36 16.23
N LEU A 284 16.70 -15.06 16.22
CA LEU A 284 15.53 -14.70 17.04
C LEU A 284 15.62 -15.23 18.49
N ASP A 285 16.77 -15.72 18.93
CA ASP A 285 16.99 -16.19 20.30
C ASP A 285 17.65 -15.10 21.16
N PRO A 286 16.95 -14.52 22.14
CA PRO A 286 17.54 -13.53 23.05
C PRO A 286 18.60 -14.14 23.98
N ALA A 287 18.65 -15.47 24.10
CA ALA A 287 19.59 -16.19 24.96
C ALA A 287 20.85 -16.69 24.23
N ASP A 288 21.03 -16.39 22.93
CA ASP A 288 22.19 -16.81 22.15
C ASP A 288 23.51 -16.12 22.58
N GLY A 289 23.42 -15.06 23.41
CA GLY A 289 24.55 -14.30 23.93
C GLY A 289 25.14 -13.29 22.92
N VAL A 290 24.56 -13.15 21.74
CA VAL A 290 25.00 -12.17 20.74
C VAL A 290 24.44 -10.80 21.09
N MET A 291 25.34 -9.83 21.32
CA MET A 291 24.98 -8.45 21.60
C MET A 291 25.26 -7.58 20.37
N MET A 292 24.40 -6.57 20.13
CA MET A 292 24.58 -5.57 19.09
C MET A 292 24.34 -4.17 19.65
N ASP A 293 24.93 -3.17 19.04
CA ASP A 293 24.65 -1.77 19.33
C ASP A 293 23.48 -1.32 18.43
N ALA A 294 22.32 -1.07 19.04
CA ALA A 294 21.09 -0.64 18.36
C ALA A 294 20.99 0.88 18.18
N SER A 295 22.04 1.63 18.52
CA SER A 295 22.05 3.09 18.39
C SER A 295 22.44 3.56 16.99
N PRO A 296 22.14 4.82 16.63
CA PRO A 296 22.60 5.42 15.38
C PRO A 296 24.12 5.51 15.24
N ALA A 297 24.89 5.27 16.31
CA ALA A 297 26.36 5.14 16.21
C ALA A 297 26.79 3.95 15.34
N SER A 298 25.97 2.91 15.24
CA SER A 298 26.27 1.65 14.56
C SER A 298 25.27 1.27 13.46
N ILE A 299 24.06 1.84 13.47
CA ILE A 299 22.99 1.50 12.53
C ILE A 299 22.57 2.74 11.74
N GLY A 300 22.23 2.56 10.46
CA GLY A 300 21.79 3.62 9.56
C GLY A 300 22.88 4.20 8.69
N ASN A 301 22.60 5.37 8.08
CA ASN A 301 23.49 6.10 7.17
C ASN A 301 23.79 5.36 5.85
N ILE A 302 22.84 4.58 5.36
CA ILE A 302 22.96 3.91 4.06
C ILE A 302 22.65 4.93 2.96
N GLN A 303 23.59 5.08 2.03
CA GLN A 303 23.37 5.96 0.89
C GLN A 303 22.59 5.22 -0.21
N LEU A 304 21.63 5.89 -0.84
CA LEU A 304 20.85 5.32 -1.95
C LEU A 304 21.76 4.74 -3.06
N SER A 305 22.85 5.45 -3.38
CA SER A 305 23.84 5.03 -4.37
C SER A 305 24.63 3.76 -4.02
N SER A 306 24.57 3.31 -2.76
CA SER A 306 25.21 2.07 -2.29
C SER A 306 24.26 0.86 -2.38
N MET A 307 22.99 1.08 -2.65
CA MET A 307 22.03 0.00 -2.83
C MET A 307 22.30 -0.76 -4.14
N PRO A 308 22.30 -2.09 -4.12
CA PRO A 308 22.57 -2.87 -5.34
C PRO A 308 21.39 -2.76 -6.31
N THR A 309 21.70 -2.54 -7.58
CA THR A 309 20.70 -2.50 -8.68
C THR A 309 20.62 -3.80 -9.45
N THR A 310 21.35 -4.83 -9.06
CA THR A 310 21.34 -6.16 -9.69
C THR A 310 21.44 -7.25 -8.62
N LEU A 311 20.88 -8.43 -8.92
CA LEU A 311 20.88 -9.60 -8.03
C LEU A 311 22.31 -9.97 -7.56
N ALA A 312 23.30 -9.85 -8.43
CA ALA A 312 24.70 -10.15 -8.11
C ALA A 312 25.29 -9.27 -6.96
N GLY A 313 24.70 -8.12 -6.71
CA GLY A 313 25.12 -7.23 -5.63
C GLY A 313 24.55 -7.58 -4.25
N TYR A 314 23.46 -8.36 -4.18
CA TYR A 314 22.76 -8.65 -2.94
C TYR A 314 23.62 -9.40 -1.90
N PRO A 315 24.42 -10.41 -2.26
CA PRO A 315 25.30 -11.09 -1.31
C PRO A 315 26.41 -10.22 -0.69
N SER A 316 26.68 -9.06 -1.25
CA SER A 316 27.61 -8.07 -0.67
C SER A 316 26.89 -6.99 0.13
N PHE A 317 25.58 -6.86 -0.02
CA PHE A 317 24.76 -5.89 0.73
C PHE A 317 24.18 -6.49 2.01
N TYR A 318 23.80 -7.75 2.03
CA TYR A 318 23.27 -8.40 3.22
C TYR A 318 24.30 -9.35 3.84
N ASP A 319 24.45 -9.29 5.18
CA ASP A 319 25.24 -10.31 5.87
C ASP A 319 24.38 -11.58 6.08
N PHE A 320 24.67 -12.59 5.28
CA PHE A 320 23.92 -13.86 5.31
C PHE A 320 23.95 -14.52 6.70
N THR A 321 25.09 -14.44 7.39
CA THR A 321 25.33 -15.18 8.64
C THR A 321 24.98 -14.38 9.89
N ASN A 322 25.35 -13.09 9.93
CA ASN A 322 25.18 -12.28 11.14
C ASN A 322 23.91 -11.41 11.11
N GLY A 323 23.31 -11.24 9.93
CA GLY A 323 22.14 -10.40 9.73
C GLY A 323 22.46 -8.92 9.53
N GLY A 324 21.50 -8.20 8.99
CA GLY A 324 21.63 -6.76 8.73
C GLY A 324 22.17 -6.42 7.35
N ASP A 325 22.33 -5.14 7.14
CA ASP A 325 22.83 -4.48 5.95
C ASP A 325 24.15 -3.73 6.26
N PRO A 326 24.82 -3.10 5.27
CA PRO A 326 26.11 -2.46 5.47
C PRO A 326 26.00 -1.08 6.14
N SER A 327 25.16 -0.93 7.14
CA SER A 327 24.98 0.30 7.93
C SER A 327 26.30 0.77 8.54
N PRO A 328 26.85 1.94 8.14
CA PRO A 328 28.09 2.44 8.74
C PRO A 328 27.86 3.20 10.05
N GLY A 329 26.62 3.57 10.37
CA GLY A 329 26.27 4.45 11.48
C GLY A 329 26.80 5.89 11.32
N TYR A 330 26.67 6.66 12.39
CA TYR A 330 27.06 8.07 12.45
C TYR A 330 28.11 8.32 13.52
N THR A 331 29.22 8.95 13.17
CA THR A 331 30.26 9.32 14.13
C THR A 331 29.74 10.30 15.19
N VAL A 332 28.86 11.21 14.77
CA VAL A 332 28.15 12.18 15.63
C VAL A 332 26.75 12.41 15.11
N ASN A 333 25.85 12.82 15.99
CA ASN A 333 24.53 13.29 15.64
C ASN A 333 24.65 14.49 14.66
N PRO A 334 24.07 14.40 13.45
CA PRO A 334 24.26 15.43 12.42
C PRO A 334 23.68 16.81 12.77
N VAL A 335 22.69 16.85 13.69
CA VAL A 335 22.04 18.10 14.11
C VAL A 335 22.77 18.73 15.30
N THR A 336 23.12 17.93 16.33
CA THR A 336 23.69 18.45 17.58
C THR A 336 25.23 18.44 17.59
N GLY A 337 25.87 17.65 16.71
CA GLY A 337 27.32 17.44 16.70
C GLY A 337 27.86 16.60 17.87
N GLN A 338 27.00 16.05 18.72
CA GLN A 338 27.37 15.20 19.84
C GLN A 338 27.42 13.72 19.44
N PRO A 339 28.32 12.90 20.03
CA PRO A 339 28.28 11.45 19.81
C PRO A 339 26.93 10.84 20.27
N TYR A 340 26.42 9.83 19.54
CA TYR A 340 25.33 9.00 20.05
C TYR A 340 25.85 8.09 21.17
N ALA A 341 25.03 7.87 22.19
CA ALA A 341 25.31 6.89 23.22
C ALA A 341 25.07 5.47 22.68
N PRO A 342 26.03 4.55 22.77
CA PRO A 342 25.81 3.16 22.37
C PRO A 342 24.69 2.52 23.18
N GLN A 343 23.86 1.71 22.51
CA GLN A 343 22.78 0.93 23.13
C GLN A 343 23.00 -0.57 22.86
N MET A 344 23.73 -1.23 23.76
CA MET A 344 24.02 -2.67 23.64
C MET A 344 22.83 -3.49 24.08
N VAL A 345 22.23 -4.26 23.15
CA VAL A 345 21.06 -5.11 23.37
C VAL A 345 21.27 -6.51 22.81
N PRO A 346 20.55 -7.54 23.29
CA PRO A 346 20.53 -8.86 22.66
C PRO A 346 20.03 -8.75 21.22
N ARG A 347 20.77 -9.35 20.26
CA ARG A 347 20.35 -9.35 18.86
C ARG A 347 18.96 -9.98 18.67
N GLY A 348 18.66 -11.06 19.41
CA GLY A 348 17.38 -11.74 19.35
C GLY A 348 16.22 -10.83 19.77
N ASP A 349 16.39 -10.03 20.79
CA ASP A 349 15.37 -9.04 21.19
C ASP A 349 15.17 -7.98 20.11
N TYR A 350 16.28 -7.41 19.61
CA TYR A 350 16.20 -6.40 18.56
C TYR A 350 15.49 -6.92 17.30
N ALA A 351 15.87 -8.12 16.82
CA ALA A 351 15.28 -8.70 15.62
C ALA A 351 13.77 -9.00 15.79
N ARG A 352 13.36 -9.52 16.98
CA ARG A 352 11.95 -9.78 17.30
C ARG A 352 11.15 -8.49 17.41
N ILE A 353 11.70 -7.47 18.08
CA ILE A 353 11.08 -6.15 18.18
C ILE A 353 10.86 -5.56 16.80
N LEU A 354 11.88 -5.55 15.91
CA LEU A 354 11.71 -5.05 14.56
C LEU A 354 10.60 -5.77 13.81
N ALA A 355 10.59 -7.11 13.88
CA ALA A 355 9.60 -7.91 13.21
C ALA A 355 8.17 -7.61 13.69
N GLU A 356 7.97 -7.22 14.97
CA GLU A 356 6.66 -6.89 15.52
C GLU A 356 6.31 -5.40 15.41
N PHE A 357 7.25 -4.49 15.62
CA PHE A 357 7.02 -3.04 15.51
C PHE A 357 6.57 -2.64 14.10
N TRP A 358 7.24 -3.17 13.08
CA TRP A 358 6.95 -2.88 11.68
C TRP A 358 5.98 -3.88 11.02
N ALA A 359 5.49 -4.88 11.78
CA ALA A 359 4.65 -5.94 11.21
C ALA A 359 3.18 -5.57 10.99
N ASP A 360 2.75 -4.46 11.55
CA ASP A 360 1.33 -4.11 11.65
C ASP A 360 0.55 -5.17 12.44
N GLY A 361 0.83 -5.26 13.73
CA GLY A 361 0.12 -6.13 14.66
C GLY A 361 -1.33 -5.72 14.89
N PRO A 362 -2.03 -6.34 15.87
CA PRO A 362 -3.35 -5.87 16.28
C PRO A 362 -3.33 -4.41 16.70
N ASP A 363 -4.39 -3.70 16.37
CA ASP A 363 -4.52 -2.27 16.57
C ASP A 363 -3.50 -1.42 15.76
N SER A 364 -2.96 -1.97 14.66
CA SER A 364 -2.09 -1.24 13.74
C SER A 364 -2.91 -0.43 12.73
N GLU A 365 -2.39 0.74 12.41
CA GLU A 365 -2.88 1.61 11.34
C GLU A 365 -2.44 1.18 9.94
N THR A 366 -1.84 -0.02 9.80
CA THR A 366 -1.22 -0.57 8.59
C THR A 366 -0.04 0.28 8.06
N PRO A 367 0.83 -0.22 7.15
CA PRO A 367 2.06 0.48 6.78
C PRO A 367 1.88 1.94 6.35
N PRO A 368 0.88 2.29 5.52
CA PRO A 368 0.69 3.68 5.14
C PRO A 368 0.29 4.58 6.32
N GLY A 369 -0.57 4.08 7.23
CA GLY A 369 -1.00 4.84 8.41
C GLY A 369 0.12 5.00 9.44
N HIS A 370 1.01 4.01 9.58
CA HIS A 370 2.16 4.07 10.47
C HIS A 370 3.04 5.31 10.16
N TRP A 371 3.25 5.61 8.88
CA TRP A 371 4.02 6.78 8.48
C TRP A 371 3.27 8.10 8.69
N PHE A 372 1.94 8.10 8.69
CA PHE A 372 1.17 9.25 9.18
C PHE A 372 1.33 9.46 10.68
N SER A 373 1.39 8.38 11.48
CA SER A 373 1.68 8.47 12.92
C SER A 373 3.07 9.05 13.17
N ILE A 374 4.10 8.58 12.46
CA ILE A 374 5.46 9.13 12.54
C ILE A 374 5.50 10.61 12.10
N PHE A 375 4.79 10.98 11.03
CA PHE A 375 4.68 12.37 10.60
C PHE A 375 4.03 13.24 11.68
N ASN A 376 2.99 12.72 12.31
CA ASN A 376 2.31 13.39 13.41
C ASN A 376 3.23 13.60 14.63
N ASP A 377 4.00 12.58 15.00
CA ASP A 377 4.96 12.66 16.11
C ASP A 377 6.07 13.69 15.82
N VAL A 378 6.58 13.70 14.57
CA VAL A 378 7.56 14.71 14.13
C VAL A 378 6.97 16.11 14.15
N THR A 379 5.70 16.27 13.76
CA THR A 379 4.97 17.56 13.79
C THR A 379 4.83 18.09 15.20
N ASP A 380 4.72 17.23 16.22
CA ASP A 380 4.56 17.57 17.62
C ASP A 380 5.91 17.82 18.33
N ASP A 381 7.04 17.52 17.69
CA ASP A 381 8.35 17.73 18.31
C ASP A 381 8.63 19.24 18.47
N PRO A 382 8.95 19.70 19.70
CA PRO A 382 9.19 21.11 19.96
C PRO A 382 10.44 21.69 19.27
N GLN A 383 11.30 20.85 18.72
CA GLN A 383 12.49 21.26 17.96
C GLN A 383 12.18 21.48 16.47
N LEU A 384 11.00 21.03 16.00
CA LEU A 384 10.59 21.25 14.61
C LEU A 384 10.17 22.70 14.40
N VAL A 385 10.69 23.31 13.36
CA VAL A 385 10.22 24.61 12.86
C VAL A 385 9.38 24.35 11.63
N LYS A 386 8.08 24.70 11.68
CA LYS A 386 7.13 24.44 10.57
C LYS A 386 7.39 25.37 9.37
N GLN A 387 8.45 25.09 8.66
CA GLN A 387 8.89 25.75 7.40
C GLN A 387 8.95 24.70 6.28
N ILE A 388 8.02 24.75 5.34
CA ILE A 388 7.94 23.77 4.23
C ILE A 388 9.22 23.84 3.40
N GLY A 389 9.86 22.66 3.19
CA GLY A 389 11.17 22.56 2.55
C GLY A 389 12.31 23.17 3.37
N GLY A 390 12.13 23.39 4.66
CA GLY A 390 13.13 23.97 5.57
C GLY A 390 13.48 25.44 5.30
N THR A 391 12.75 26.08 4.39
CA THR A 391 12.99 27.46 3.95
C THR A 391 11.66 28.23 3.82
N GLY A 392 11.73 29.56 3.68
CA GLY A 392 10.50 30.35 3.54
C GLY A 392 9.85 30.76 4.87
N PRO A 393 8.56 31.15 4.87
CA PRO A 393 7.87 31.58 6.07
C PRO A 393 7.51 30.37 6.95
N VAL A 394 7.45 30.61 8.27
CA VAL A 394 6.78 29.68 9.18
C VAL A 394 5.29 29.70 8.90
N VAL A 395 4.70 28.53 8.70
CA VAL A 395 3.27 28.36 8.49
C VAL A 395 2.56 27.97 9.80
N ASN A 396 1.24 28.17 9.85
CA ASN A 396 0.44 27.71 10.99
C ASN A 396 0.18 26.20 10.90
N ASP A 397 -0.34 25.62 11.99
CA ASP A 397 -0.56 24.18 12.12
C ASP A 397 -1.52 23.64 11.04
N LEU A 398 -2.59 24.37 10.71
CA LEU A 398 -3.56 23.95 9.71
C LEU A 398 -2.93 23.87 8.29
N GLU A 399 -2.17 24.87 7.91
CA GLU A 399 -1.48 24.87 6.60
C GLU A 399 -0.42 23.78 6.54
N TRP A 400 0.35 23.61 7.63
CA TRP A 400 1.34 22.54 7.75
C TRP A 400 0.72 21.16 7.57
N ASP A 401 -0.33 20.86 8.33
CA ASP A 401 -0.97 19.56 8.35
C ASP A 401 -1.64 19.23 7.00
N VAL A 402 -2.42 20.14 6.41
CA VAL A 402 -3.09 19.86 5.14
C VAL A 402 -2.11 19.67 3.98
N LYS A 403 -1.00 20.42 3.96
CA LYS A 403 0.05 20.28 2.95
C LYS A 403 0.87 18.99 3.15
N GLY A 404 1.23 18.69 4.39
CA GLY A 404 1.91 17.45 4.72
C GLY A 404 1.07 16.22 4.41
N TYR A 405 -0.22 16.25 4.76
CA TYR A 405 -1.12 15.12 4.52
C TYR A 405 -1.40 14.88 3.05
N ILE A 406 -1.55 15.91 2.20
CA ILE A 406 -1.74 15.67 0.77
C ILE A 406 -0.48 15.09 0.12
N ALA A 407 0.70 15.53 0.48
CA ALA A 407 1.96 14.99 -0.02
C ALA A 407 2.16 13.53 0.45
N MET A 408 2.00 13.27 1.75
CA MET A 408 2.12 11.93 2.34
C MET A 408 1.04 10.99 1.82
N GLY A 409 -0.22 11.44 1.79
CA GLY A 409 -1.35 10.65 1.30
C GLY A 409 -1.20 10.27 -0.18
N GLY A 410 -0.74 11.20 -1.00
CA GLY A 410 -0.41 10.94 -2.41
C GLY A 410 0.68 9.89 -2.57
N ALA A 411 1.79 10.04 -1.83
CA ALA A 411 2.90 9.07 -1.85
C ALA A 411 2.46 7.68 -1.38
N MET A 412 1.70 7.58 -0.31
CA MET A 412 1.20 6.29 0.20
C MET A 412 0.23 5.63 -0.80
N HIS A 413 -0.65 6.41 -1.41
CA HIS A 413 -1.58 5.91 -2.41
C HIS A 413 -0.85 5.36 -3.65
N ASP A 414 0.11 6.11 -4.17
CA ASP A 414 0.88 5.72 -5.36
C ASP A 414 1.84 4.55 -5.06
N ALA A 415 2.40 4.50 -3.85
CA ALA A 415 3.17 3.33 -3.39
C ALA A 415 2.31 2.05 -3.33
N ALA A 416 1.03 2.16 -2.91
CA ALA A 416 0.08 1.05 -2.96
C ALA A 416 -0.18 0.59 -4.40
N ILE A 417 -0.43 1.52 -5.31
CA ILE A 417 -0.72 1.22 -6.73
C ILE A 417 0.48 0.54 -7.38
N SER A 418 1.68 1.10 -7.21
CA SER A 418 2.92 0.55 -7.78
C SER A 418 3.23 -0.83 -7.22
N ALA A 419 3.29 -0.98 -5.87
CA ALA A 419 3.64 -2.24 -5.25
C ALA A 419 2.63 -3.36 -5.54
N TRP A 420 1.31 -3.06 -5.50
CA TRP A 420 0.30 -4.09 -5.75
C TRP A 420 0.08 -4.38 -7.25
N GLY A 421 0.33 -3.43 -8.14
CA GLY A 421 0.43 -3.69 -9.58
C GLY A 421 1.51 -4.73 -9.89
N ILE A 422 2.69 -4.56 -9.29
CA ILE A 422 3.82 -5.50 -9.38
C ILE A 422 3.45 -6.85 -8.76
N LYS A 423 2.88 -6.86 -7.53
CA LYS A 423 2.44 -8.10 -6.86
C LYS A 423 1.41 -8.87 -7.68
N GLY A 424 0.44 -8.18 -8.26
CA GLY A 424 -0.57 -8.78 -9.12
C GLY A 424 0.03 -9.39 -10.37
N TRP A 425 0.99 -8.72 -11.02
CA TRP A 425 1.64 -9.21 -12.23
C TRP A 425 2.60 -10.37 -11.98
N TYR A 426 3.59 -10.19 -11.08
CA TYR A 426 4.62 -11.22 -10.85
C TYR A 426 4.11 -12.38 -10.01
N ASP A 427 3.16 -12.14 -9.11
CA ASP A 427 2.49 -13.19 -8.34
C ASP A 427 3.49 -14.10 -7.60
N TYR A 428 4.53 -13.51 -6.99
CA TYR A 428 5.73 -14.18 -6.50
C TYR A 428 5.53 -14.89 -5.15
N PRO A 429 6.16 -16.06 -4.90
CA PRO A 429 5.94 -16.86 -3.71
C PRO A 429 6.42 -16.16 -2.43
N ARG A 430 5.87 -16.63 -1.30
CA ARG A 430 6.32 -16.27 0.05
C ARG A 430 7.35 -17.27 0.58
N PRO A 431 8.25 -16.87 1.54
CA PRO A 431 9.30 -17.72 2.06
C PRO A 431 8.83 -19.09 2.56
N ILE A 432 7.71 -19.14 3.29
CA ILE A 432 7.21 -20.44 3.81
C ILE A 432 6.89 -21.45 2.70
N SER A 433 6.30 -20.99 1.58
CA SER A 433 6.01 -21.86 0.44
C SER A 433 7.29 -22.33 -0.25
N ALA A 434 8.23 -21.39 -0.50
CA ALA A 434 9.48 -21.67 -1.21
C ALA A 434 10.41 -22.58 -0.40
N LEU A 435 10.64 -22.27 0.88
CA LEU A 435 11.55 -23.03 1.76
C LEU A 435 11.08 -24.45 1.96
N ARG A 436 9.80 -24.66 2.31
CA ARG A 436 9.25 -26.00 2.49
C ARG A 436 9.33 -26.83 1.20
N TYR A 437 9.01 -26.22 0.04
CA TYR A 437 9.14 -26.88 -1.25
C TYR A 437 10.57 -27.32 -1.53
N MET A 438 11.55 -26.41 -1.41
CA MET A 438 12.96 -26.72 -1.67
C MET A 438 13.50 -27.83 -0.72
N GLY A 439 13.03 -27.85 0.52
CA GLY A 439 13.32 -28.91 1.49
C GLY A 439 12.76 -30.27 1.08
N ASP A 440 11.51 -30.31 0.60
CA ASP A 440 10.88 -31.53 0.08
C ASP A 440 11.62 -32.04 -1.16
N ARG A 441 12.07 -31.15 -2.05
CA ARG A 441 12.85 -31.52 -3.24
C ARG A 441 14.18 -32.17 -2.87
N TYR A 442 14.88 -31.63 -1.86
CA TYR A 442 16.11 -32.26 -1.34
C TYR A 442 15.85 -33.67 -0.80
N ALA A 443 14.80 -33.84 -0.01
CA ALA A 443 14.45 -35.14 0.59
C ALA A 443 14.08 -36.19 -0.48
N ILE A 444 13.54 -35.77 -1.64
CA ILE A 444 13.29 -36.64 -2.80
C ILE A 444 14.61 -36.99 -3.49
N SER A 445 15.44 -35.99 -3.78
CA SER A 445 16.75 -36.13 -4.42
C SER A 445 17.67 -34.97 -4.08
N PRO A 446 18.80 -35.20 -3.40
CA PRO A 446 19.78 -34.14 -3.10
C PRO A 446 20.37 -33.45 -4.34
N THR A 447 20.22 -34.06 -5.52
CA THR A 447 20.69 -33.50 -6.81
C THR A 447 19.57 -32.88 -7.63
N ASP A 448 18.38 -32.77 -7.07
CA ASP A 448 17.28 -32.06 -7.73
C ASP A 448 17.68 -30.58 -7.96
N PRO A 449 17.46 -30.02 -9.15
CA PRO A 449 17.83 -28.62 -9.44
C PRO A 449 17.13 -27.62 -8.52
N ASP A 450 15.95 -27.96 -8.01
CA ASP A 450 15.17 -27.13 -7.08
C ASP A 450 15.46 -27.42 -5.61
N ALA A 451 16.31 -28.43 -5.29
CA ALA A 451 16.68 -28.75 -3.91
C ALA A 451 17.38 -27.57 -3.25
N ILE A 452 17.11 -27.36 -1.95
CA ILE A 452 17.76 -26.32 -1.13
C ILE A 452 19.27 -26.54 -1.07
N THR A 453 20.03 -25.45 -0.93
CA THR A 453 21.49 -25.51 -0.72
C THR A 453 21.82 -25.72 0.74
N LEU A 454 22.82 -26.56 1.02
CA LEU A 454 23.28 -26.79 2.40
C LEU A 454 24.22 -25.68 2.85
N HIS A 455 24.01 -25.18 4.07
CA HIS A 455 24.84 -24.23 4.76
C HIS A 455 25.25 -24.79 6.13
N PRO A 456 26.49 -25.28 6.28
CA PRO A 456 26.93 -25.93 7.52
C PRO A 456 26.68 -25.04 8.75
N GLY A 457 26.04 -25.62 9.77
CA GLY A 457 25.65 -24.89 10.98
C GLY A 457 24.30 -24.17 10.92
N LEU A 458 23.68 -24.06 9.73
CA LEU A 458 22.40 -23.36 9.53
C LEU A 458 21.37 -24.23 8.80
N ILE A 459 21.74 -24.84 7.68
CA ILE A 459 20.86 -25.70 6.86
C ILE A 459 21.63 -26.98 6.54
N GLU A 460 21.21 -28.11 7.09
CA GLU A 460 21.95 -29.35 7.04
C GLU A 460 21.07 -30.56 6.75
N GLU A 461 21.66 -31.60 6.16
CA GLU A 461 21.01 -32.89 6.05
C GLU A 461 20.99 -33.59 7.43
N VAL A 462 19.85 -34.14 7.82
CA VAL A 462 19.73 -35.07 8.96
C VAL A 462 20.31 -36.39 8.55
N THR A 463 21.35 -36.83 9.24
CA THR A 463 22.06 -38.08 8.96
C THR A 463 22.10 -39.00 10.19
N ALA A 464 22.35 -40.29 10.01
CA ALA A 464 22.55 -41.22 11.12
C ALA A 464 23.70 -40.82 12.06
N ALA A 465 24.70 -40.07 11.56
CA ALA A 465 25.77 -39.55 12.39
C ALA A 465 25.32 -38.34 13.23
N THR A 466 24.48 -37.46 12.69
CA THR A 466 24.00 -36.27 13.41
C THR A 466 22.81 -36.55 14.33
N THR A 467 22.12 -37.70 14.16
CA THR A 467 21.02 -38.16 15.03
C THR A 467 21.49 -39.10 16.14
N ALA A 468 22.78 -39.49 16.17
CA ALA A 468 23.32 -40.32 17.25
C ALA A 468 23.18 -39.60 18.61
N VAL A 469 23.12 -40.38 19.68
CA VAL A 469 22.97 -39.90 21.07
C VAL A 469 24.05 -38.82 21.38
N GLY A 470 23.63 -37.69 21.89
CA GLY A 470 24.46 -36.51 22.18
C GLY A 470 24.83 -35.63 20.96
N GLN A 471 24.34 -35.95 19.78
CA GLN A 471 24.55 -35.13 18.57
C GLN A 471 23.44 -34.11 18.36
N ARG A 472 23.72 -33.06 17.55
CA ARG A 472 22.84 -31.91 17.37
C ARG A 472 21.43 -32.19 16.84
N HIS A 473 21.25 -33.29 16.08
CA HIS A 473 19.96 -33.70 15.51
C HIS A 473 19.38 -34.95 16.25
N GLU A 474 19.82 -35.27 17.45
CA GLU A 474 19.34 -36.47 18.20
C GLU A 474 17.81 -36.49 18.27
N HIS A 475 17.17 -35.36 18.53
CA HIS A 475 15.71 -35.24 18.63
C HIS A 475 14.98 -35.39 17.30
N LEU A 476 15.71 -35.33 16.16
CA LEU A 476 15.19 -35.56 14.82
C LEU A 476 15.43 -36.97 14.29
N ALA A 477 15.82 -37.91 15.17
CA ALA A 477 16.05 -39.30 14.79
C ALA A 477 14.80 -39.94 14.15
N GLY A 478 15.00 -40.62 13.02
CA GLY A 478 13.92 -41.11 12.16
C GLY A 478 13.55 -40.19 10.99
N SER A 479 14.21 -39.04 10.89
CA SER A 479 14.07 -38.09 9.78
C SER A 479 15.32 -38.00 8.89
N GLU A 480 16.15 -39.05 8.90
CA GLU A 480 17.36 -39.10 8.09
C GLU A 480 17.05 -38.92 6.60
N GLY A 481 17.85 -38.12 5.93
CA GLY A 481 17.66 -37.71 4.53
C GLY A 481 16.78 -36.47 4.32
N LYS A 482 16.15 -35.96 5.40
CA LYS A 482 15.46 -34.65 5.38
C LYS A 482 16.41 -33.52 5.74
N ILE A 483 15.97 -32.28 5.53
CA ILE A 483 16.71 -31.09 5.88
C ILE A 483 16.32 -30.61 7.27
N ALA A 484 17.33 -30.36 8.10
CA ALA A 484 17.21 -29.59 9.33
C ALA A 484 17.68 -28.15 9.10
N VAL A 485 17.01 -27.19 9.73
CA VAL A 485 17.37 -25.78 9.76
C VAL A 485 17.51 -25.33 11.22
N TYR A 486 18.55 -24.53 11.50
CA TYR A 486 18.72 -23.89 12.80
C TYR A 486 17.96 -22.57 12.78
N ALA A 487 16.76 -22.52 13.33
CA ALA A 487 15.81 -21.44 13.18
C ALA A 487 14.89 -21.30 14.42
N TRP A 488 14.12 -20.22 14.46
CA TRP A 488 13.02 -20.07 15.42
C TRP A 488 12.13 -21.31 15.37
N ARG A 489 11.85 -21.89 16.55
CA ARG A 489 11.18 -23.20 16.62
C ARG A 489 9.70 -23.20 16.26
N GLY A 490 9.12 -22.02 16.12
CA GLY A 490 7.74 -21.87 15.68
C GLY A 490 6.71 -21.82 16.81
N PRO A 491 5.43 -21.60 16.45
CA PRO A 491 4.36 -21.36 17.41
C PRO A 491 4.01 -22.57 18.28
N ASP A 492 4.36 -23.80 17.89
CA ASP A 492 4.11 -25.01 18.68
C ASP A 492 4.87 -25.05 20.02
N TYR A 493 5.87 -24.20 20.18
CA TYR A 493 6.66 -24.03 21.39
C TYR A 493 6.13 -22.91 22.30
N ILE A 494 5.03 -22.26 21.93
CA ILE A 494 4.42 -21.16 22.67
C ILE A 494 3.01 -21.60 23.09
N ASN A 495 2.82 -21.92 24.37
CA ASN A 495 1.50 -22.22 24.91
C ASN A 495 0.80 -20.96 25.46
N ASP A 496 1.58 -20.06 26.03
CA ASP A 496 1.14 -18.76 26.54
C ASP A 496 2.13 -17.68 26.09
N PRO A 497 1.78 -16.82 25.12
CA PRO A 497 2.68 -15.80 24.60
C PRO A 497 3.10 -14.73 25.63
N THR A 498 2.48 -14.73 26.82
CA THR A 498 2.85 -13.79 27.90
C THR A 498 3.93 -14.34 28.82
N THR A 499 4.35 -15.61 28.64
CA THR A 499 5.34 -16.29 29.50
C THR A 499 6.30 -17.19 28.76
N ASP A 500 5.98 -17.55 27.53
CA ASP A 500 6.76 -18.53 26.77
C ASP A 500 7.57 -17.85 25.66
N VAL A 501 8.81 -18.32 25.48
CA VAL A 501 9.69 -17.97 24.36
C VAL A 501 9.99 -19.25 23.59
N ALA A 502 9.68 -19.28 22.30
CA ALA A 502 9.99 -20.45 21.47
C ALA A 502 11.51 -20.68 21.39
N GLY A 503 12.29 -19.63 21.30
CA GLY A 503 13.73 -19.68 21.10
C GLY A 503 14.10 -20.31 19.75
N VAL A 504 15.39 -20.52 19.55
CA VAL A 504 15.96 -21.09 18.32
C VAL A 504 16.49 -22.51 18.57
N GLY A 505 16.41 -23.36 17.56
CA GLY A 505 16.92 -24.72 17.61
C GLY A 505 16.84 -25.41 16.25
N TRP A 506 17.39 -26.64 16.19
CA TRP A 506 17.28 -27.46 15.00
C TRP A 506 15.84 -27.98 14.85
N ILE A 507 15.18 -27.63 13.76
CA ILE A 507 13.87 -28.13 13.35
C ILE A 507 13.95 -28.69 11.93
N LEU A 508 12.99 -29.52 11.54
CA LEU A 508 12.88 -29.92 10.13
C LEU A 508 12.42 -28.73 9.30
N LEU A 509 13.06 -28.49 8.15
CA LEU A 509 12.70 -27.39 7.25
C LEU A 509 11.26 -27.51 6.73
N GLU A 510 10.74 -28.71 6.60
CA GLU A 510 9.35 -28.96 6.26
C GLU A 510 8.35 -28.40 7.29
N ASN A 511 8.81 -28.05 8.50
CA ASN A 511 8.04 -27.44 9.58
C ASN A 511 8.43 -25.97 9.84
N TRP A 512 9.24 -25.35 8.99
CA TRP A 512 9.66 -23.97 9.17
C TRP A 512 8.49 -23.00 9.10
N TRP A 513 8.44 -22.04 10.02
CA TRP A 513 7.46 -20.96 10.10
C TRP A 513 8.14 -19.59 10.03
N SER A 514 7.45 -18.62 9.43
CA SER A 514 7.78 -17.20 9.59
C SER A 514 7.60 -16.78 11.04
N TYR A 515 8.42 -15.83 11.53
CA TYR A 515 8.21 -15.21 12.83
C TYR A 515 6.99 -14.29 12.76
N GLN A 516 5.83 -14.89 12.88
CA GLN A 516 4.50 -14.28 12.81
C GLN A 516 3.53 -15.06 13.71
N ARG A 517 2.36 -14.47 13.95
CA ARG A 517 1.30 -15.16 14.68
C ARG A 517 0.83 -16.44 13.94
N PRO A 518 0.46 -17.50 14.65
CA PRO A 518 -0.06 -18.71 14.00
C PRO A 518 -1.38 -18.48 13.26
N THR A 519 -2.10 -17.41 13.59
CA THR A 519 -3.34 -16.98 12.91
C THR A 519 -3.10 -16.06 11.72
N PHE A 520 -1.84 -15.62 11.50
CA PHE A 520 -1.42 -14.73 10.41
C PHE A 520 0.04 -14.98 10.05
N VAL A 521 0.31 -16.08 9.35
CA VAL A 521 1.68 -16.58 9.06
C VAL A 521 2.39 -15.74 8.01
N THR A 522 1.65 -15.19 7.06
CA THR A 522 2.15 -14.28 6.03
C THR A 522 0.99 -13.46 5.49
N PRO A 523 1.23 -12.21 5.05
CA PRO A 523 0.19 -11.41 4.40
C PRO A 523 -0.43 -12.14 3.20
N PRO A 524 -1.77 -12.05 2.99
CA PRO A 524 -2.46 -12.78 1.94
C PRO A 524 -2.30 -12.12 0.56
N PHE A 525 -1.07 -11.97 0.10
CA PHE A 525 -0.69 -11.46 -1.22
C PHE A 525 0.76 -11.80 -1.55
N ALA A 526 1.13 -11.71 -2.84
CA ALA A 526 2.44 -12.05 -3.35
C ALA A 526 3.59 -11.29 -2.66
N GLY A 527 4.80 -11.87 -2.68
CA GLY A 527 6.00 -11.33 -2.04
C GLY A 527 6.53 -10.09 -2.77
N TYR A 528 6.87 -10.24 -4.03
CA TYR A 528 7.57 -9.24 -4.84
C TYR A 528 6.63 -8.12 -5.32
N VAL A 529 6.96 -6.85 -5.05
CA VAL A 529 7.98 -6.28 -4.18
C VAL A 529 7.46 -6.11 -2.74
N SER A 530 8.35 -5.84 -1.76
CA SER A 530 7.93 -5.55 -0.38
C SER A 530 7.13 -4.23 -0.31
N GLY A 531 5.86 -4.31 0.07
CA GLY A 531 5.03 -3.12 0.27
C GLY A 531 5.58 -2.20 1.36
N HIS A 532 6.06 -2.77 2.48
CA HIS A 532 6.68 -2.00 3.57
C HIS A 532 7.90 -1.22 3.11
N SER A 533 8.80 -1.84 2.33
CA SER A 533 9.99 -1.16 1.79
C SER A 533 9.60 0.00 0.86
N THR A 534 8.53 -0.17 0.06
CA THR A 534 8.01 0.85 -0.85
C THR A 534 7.37 2.02 -0.09
N TYR A 535 6.40 1.73 0.80
CA TYR A 535 5.74 2.76 1.61
C TYR A 535 6.73 3.56 2.44
N SER A 536 7.63 2.85 3.14
CA SER A 536 8.54 3.50 4.07
C SER A 536 9.55 4.39 3.36
N ARG A 537 10.07 3.97 2.21
CA ARG A 537 10.99 4.80 1.43
C ARG A 537 10.26 6.01 0.84
N ALA A 538 9.07 5.86 0.28
CA ALA A 538 8.29 6.96 -0.25
C ALA A 538 7.92 7.98 0.85
N ALA A 539 7.55 7.51 2.03
CA ALA A 539 7.28 8.38 3.18
C ALA A 539 8.53 9.13 3.65
N ALA A 540 9.69 8.45 3.76
CA ALA A 540 10.94 9.08 4.15
C ALA A 540 11.35 10.21 3.18
N VAL A 541 11.16 10.01 1.87
CA VAL A 541 11.37 11.05 0.85
C VAL A 541 10.46 12.25 1.06
N VAL A 542 9.16 12.01 1.28
CA VAL A 542 8.20 13.09 1.54
C VAL A 542 8.58 13.85 2.80
N MET A 543 8.91 13.15 3.89
CA MET A 543 9.30 13.80 5.15
C MET A 543 10.57 14.62 5.01
N ASP A 544 11.61 14.10 4.36
CA ASP A 544 12.87 14.83 4.08
C ASP A 544 12.58 16.12 3.31
N ARG A 545 11.88 16.02 2.19
CA ARG A 545 11.58 17.16 1.32
C ARG A 545 10.63 18.16 2.00
N PHE A 546 9.65 17.69 2.75
CA PHE A 546 8.65 18.53 3.41
C PHE A 546 9.22 19.30 4.60
N THR A 547 10.03 18.63 5.45
CA THR A 547 10.70 19.29 6.58
C THR A 547 11.95 20.05 6.15
N GLY A 548 12.47 19.78 4.96
CA GLY A 548 13.74 20.33 4.43
C GLY A 548 14.98 19.74 5.08
N SER A 549 14.85 18.58 5.71
CA SER A 549 15.95 17.88 6.39
C SER A 549 15.67 16.38 6.46
N PRO A 550 16.63 15.51 6.13
CA PRO A 550 16.46 14.06 6.28
C PRO A 550 16.43 13.60 7.74
N TRP A 551 16.78 14.49 8.69
CA TRP A 551 16.94 14.15 10.08
C TRP A 551 15.65 14.32 10.88
N PHE A 552 15.40 13.39 11.80
CA PHE A 552 14.44 13.64 12.86
C PHE A 552 14.78 14.92 13.62
N PRO A 553 13.81 15.64 14.20
CA PRO A 553 14.08 16.82 15.01
C PRO A 553 15.13 16.51 16.09
N GLY A 554 16.12 17.38 16.27
CA GLY A 554 17.26 17.10 17.15
C GLY A 554 18.19 15.99 16.68
N GLY A 555 17.96 15.38 15.51
CA GLY A 555 18.78 14.31 14.94
C GLY A 555 18.56 12.94 15.60
N LEU A 556 17.41 12.73 16.27
CA LEU A 556 17.10 11.46 16.93
C LEU A 556 15.58 11.26 17.06
N GLY A 557 15.04 10.29 16.33
CA GLY A 557 13.72 9.71 16.59
C GLY A 557 13.86 8.48 17.48
N GLU A 558 12.91 8.27 18.41
CA GLU A 558 12.97 7.19 19.39
C GLU A 558 11.61 6.54 19.61
N PHE A 559 11.61 5.22 19.82
CA PHE A 559 10.44 4.48 20.28
C PHE A 559 10.86 3.44 21.34
N VAL A 560 10.28 3.49 22.52
CA VAL A 560 10.64 2.62 23.65
C VAL A 560 9.82 1.34 23.64
N CYS A 561 10.50 0.20 23.61
CA CYS A 561 9.94 -1.15 23.73
C CYS A 561 10.26 -1.70 25.14
N PRO A 562 9.32 -1.63 26.11
CA PRO A 562 9.59 -2.02 27.49
C PRO A 562 9.82 -3.54 27.61
N GLN A 563 10.73 -3.92 28.52
CA GLN A 563 11.00 -5.31 28.89
C GLN A 563 9.69 -6.03 29.26
N ASP A 564 9.51 -7.27 28.79
CA ASP A 564 8.39 -8.20 29.05
C ASP A 564 6.99 -7.58 28.81
N GLN A 565 6.88 -6.54 27.99
CA GLN A 565 5.62 -5.82 27.77
C GLN A 565 5.35 -5.46 26.30
N PHE A 566 6.34 -5.55 25.42
CA PHE A 566 6.19 -5.07 24.04
C PHE A 566 5.80 -6.18 23.06
N LEU A 567 6.47 -7.35 23.12
CA LEU A 567 6.20 -8.44 22.18
C LEU A 567 4.84 -9.09 22.46
N VAL A 568 4.17 -9.50 21.38
CA VAL A 568 2.84 -10.11 21.44
C VAL A 568 2.80 -11.51 20.80
N PHE A 569 3.84 -11.88 20.03
CA PHE A 569 3.91 -13.24 19.45
C PHE A 569 4.45 -14.24 20.47
N GLU A 570 5.34 -13.83 21.32
CA GLU A 570 5.93 -14.57 22.45
C GLU A 570 6.39 -13.58 23.53
N ASP A 571 6.82 -14.07 24.68
CA ASP A 571 7.25 -13.24 25.80
C ASP A 571 8.51 -12.43 25.49
N GLY A 572 8.54 -11.16 25.92
CA GLY A 572 9.69 -10.28 25.76
C GLY A 572 9.38 -8.82 25.45
N PRO A 573 10.40 -8.04 25.09
CA PRO A 573 11.84 -8.40 25.01
C PRO A 573 12.48 -8.65 26.38
N SER A 574 13.59 -9.35 26.45
CA SER A 574 14.28 -9.67 27.71
C SER A 574 14.90 -8.48 28.42
N VAL A 575 15.06 -7.38 27.72
CA VAL A 575 15.48 -6.07 28.22
C VAL A 575 14.69 -4.97 27.54
N THR A 576 14.56 -3.80 28.18
CA THR A 576 14.00 -2.62 27.48
C THR A 576 14.93 -2.23 26.33
N VAL A 577 14.38 -2.10 25.13
CA VAL A 577 15.06 -1.64 23.92
C VAL A 577 14.41 -0.37 23.43
N THR A 578 15.20 0.62 23.04
CA THR A 578 14.71 1.82 22.37
C THR A 578 15.09 1.74 20.89
N LEU A 579 14.11 1.68 20.00
CA LEU A 579 14.37 1.88 18.57
C LEU A 579 14.79 3.32 18.36
N GLN A 580 15.89 3.53 17.60
CA GLN A 580 16.51 4.84 17.42
C GLN A 580 16.86 5.06 15.96
N TRP A 581 16.56 6.26 15.44
CA TRP A 581 16.82 6.65 14.06
C TRP A 581 17.39 8.06 14.02
N ALA A 582 18.48 8.29 13.29
CA ALA A 582 18.97 9.64 13.04
C ALA A 582 18.16 10.32 11.95
N SER A 583 17.86 9.58 10.88
CA SER A 583 17.12 10.07 9.70
C SER A 583 15.83 9.28 9.45
N TYR A 584 14.92 9.86 8.66
CA TYR A 584 13.72 9.17 8.18
C TYR A 584 14.08 7.96 7.31
N TYR A 585 15.21 8.04 6.58
CA TYR A 585 15.71 6.93 5.78
C TYR A 585 16.19 5.76 6.66
N ASP A 586 16.79 6.03 7.83
CA ASP A 586 17.20 4.97 8.77
C ASP A 586 15.98 4.19 9.29
N ALA A 587 14.86 4.90 9.59
CA ALA A 587 13.60 4.27 9.96
C ALA A 587 13.02 3.43 8.81
N SER A 588 13.09 3.94 7.58
CA SER A 588 12.68 3.21 6.37
C SER A 588 13.52 1.95 6.13
N ASP A 589 14.84 2.03 6.27
CA ASP A 589 15.74 0.89 6.10
C ASP A 589 15.53 -0.15 7.19
N GLN A 590 15.28 0.28 8.43
CA GLN A 590 14.93 -0.61 9.54
C GLN A 590 13.59 -1.33 9.29
N CYS A 591 12.57 -0.62 8.80
CA CYS A 591 11.30 -1.22 8.39
C CYS A 591 11.51 -2.31 7.33
N SER A 592 12.35 -2.05 6.36
CA SER A 592 12.67 -3.01 5.29
C SER A 592 13.32 -4.28 5.84
N LEU A 593 14.35 -4.16 6.69
CA LEU A 593 15.03 -5.31 7.33
C LEU A 593 14.08 -6.13 8.21
N SER A 594 13.12 -5.49 8.86
CA SER A 594 12.14 -6.14 9.72
C SER A 594 11.37 -7.26 9.01
N ARG A 595 11.17 -7.11 7.69
CA ARG A 595 10.40 -8.09 6.89
C ARG A 595 11.21 -9.37 6.63
N ILE A 596 12.54 -9.26 6.55
CA ILE A 596 13.43 -10.40 6.37
C ILE A 596 13.51 -11.19 7.69
N TRP A 597 13.77 -10.52 8.83
CA TRP A 597 13.74 -11.16 10.15
C TRP A 597 12.36 -11.73 10.50
N GLY A 598 11.28 -11.05 10.11
CA GLY A 598 9.91 -11.56 10.24
C GLY A 598 9.59 -12.76 9.35
N GLY A 599 10.50 -13.15 8.46
CA GLY A 599 10.39 -14.37 7.65
C GLY A 599 9.40 -14.29 6.48
N ILE A 600 9.04 -13.10 5.99
CA ILE A 600 7.95 -12.95 5.00
C ILE A 600 8.38 -12.31 3.67
N HIS A 601 9.62 -11.84 3.57
CA HIS A 601 10.21 -11.32 2.34
C HIS A 601 11.68 -11.73 2.18
N PRO A 602 12.12 -12.24 1.02
CA PRO A 602 13.54 -12.37 0.69
C PRO A 602 14.14 -11.03 0.24
N PRO A 603 15.48 -10.90 0.13
CA PRO A 603 16.17 -9.71 -0.35
C PRO A 603 15.70 -9.16 -1.70
N CYS A 604 15.30 -10.03 -2.61
CA CYS A 604 14.81 -9.60 -3.93
C CYS A 604 13.49 -8.84 -3.87
N ASP A 605 12.71 -8.99 -2.79
CA ASP A 605 11.49 -8.20 -2.59
C ASP A 605 11.80 -6.83 -1.98
N ASP A 606 12.88 -6.72 -1.21
CA ASP A 606 13.23 -5.55 -0.41
C ASP A 606 13.88 -4.44 -1.22
N ILE A 607 15.04 -4.70 -1.83
CA ILE A 607 15.82 -3.67 -2.54
C ILE A 607 15.00 -2.99 -3.65
N PRO A 608 14.30 -3.73 -4.55
CA PRO A 608 13.48 -3.07 -5.56
C PRO A 608 12.36 -2.22 -4.96
N GLY A 609 11.79 -2.65 -3.82
CA GLY A 609 10.80 -1.87 -3.09
C GLY A 609 11.35 -0.54 -2.58
N ARG A 610 12.58 -0.52 -2.02
CA ARG A 610 13.24 0.71 -1.57
C ARG A 610 13.53 1.66 -2.75
N LEU A 611 14.09 1.13 -3.86
CA LEU A 611 14.42 1.92 -5.04
C LEU A 611 13.16 2.53 -5.67
N MET A 612 12.13 1.74 -5.87
CA MET A 612 10.85 2.20 -6.39
C MET A 612 10.17 3.22 -5.45
N GLY A 613 10.23 2.97 -4.13
CA GLY A 613 9.67 3.89 -3.14
C GLY A 613 10.34 5.27 -3.17
N GLN A 614 11.64 5.35 -3.52
CA GLN A 614 12.33 6.62 -3.73
C GLN A 614 11.69 7.41 -4.88
N GLU A 615 11.49 6.77 -6.05
CA GLU A 615 10.90 7.40 -7.22
C GLU A 615 9.46 7.84 -6.97
N VAL A 616 8.64 6.96 -6.39
CA VAL A 616 7.24 7.26 -6.02
C VAL A 616 7.15 8.44 -5.05
N GLY A 617 8.05 8.51 -4.06
CA GLY A 617 8.08 9.61 -3.09
C GLY A 617 8.45 10.94 -3.73
N ASP A 618 9.43 10.94 -4.63
CA ASP A 618 9.85 12.13 -5.39
C ASP A 618 8.72 12.63 -6.30
N ASP A 619 8.09 11.76 -7.08
CA ASP A 619 6.99 12.12 -7.98
C ASP A 619 5.78 12.69 -7.20
N ALA A 620 5.41 12.05 -6.09
CA ALA A 620 4.30 12.51 -5.26
C ALA A 620 4.59 13.88 -4.63
N TYR A 621 5.81 14.11 -4.16
CA TYR A 621 6.17 15.41 -3.58
C TYR A 621 6.23 16.49 -4.65
N ASP A 622 6.83 16.22 -5.83
CA ASP A 622 6.84 17.16 -6.96
C ASP A 622 5.41 17.56 -7.38
N ARG A 623 4.50 16.59 -7.40
CA ARG A 623 3.09 16.84 -7.69
C ARG A 623 2.43 17.70 -6.62
N ALA A 624 2.71 17.45 -5.35
CA ALA A 624 2.18 18.24 -4.24
C ALA A 624 2.68 19.70 -4.32
N GLU A 625 3.97 19.94 -4.59
CA GLU A 625 4.52 21.28 -4.78
C GLU A 625 3.84 22.03 -5.93
N GLN A 626 3.58 21.37 -7.06
CA GLN A 626 2.86 21.95 -8.19
C GLN A 626 1.44 22.39 -7.80
N ILE A 627 0.73 21.53 -7.04
CA ILE A 627 -0.63 21.81 -6.55
C ILE A 627 -0.62 23.00 -5.57
N TRP A 628 0.33 23.06 -4.66
CA TRP A 628 0.46 24.17 -3.71
C TRP A 628 0.75 25.50 -4.41
N ALA A 629 1.54 25.44 -5.48
CA ALA A 629 1.91 26.62 -6.27
C ALA A 629 0.85 27.04 -7.31
N GLY A 630 -0.18 26.22 -7.54
CA GLY A 630 -1.20 26.46 -8.57
C GLY A 630 -0.67 26.36 -10.00
N VAL A 631 0.26 25.43 -10.21
CA VAL A 631 0.89 25.18 -11.53
C VAL A 631 0.83 23.69 -11.91
N ALA A 632 -0.05 22.94 -11.26
CA ALA A 632 -0.17 21.51 -11.49
C ALA A 632 -0.70 21.22 -12.89
N ALA A 633 0.12 20.58 -13.71
CA ALA A 633 -0.35 20.10 -15.01
C ALA A 633 -1.33 18.92 -14.80
N PRO A 634 -2.43 18.87 -15.56
CA PRO A 634 -3.33 17.72 -15.50
C PRO A 634 -2.62 16.46 -15.97
N LEU A 635 -2.86 15.33 -15.31
CA LEU A 635 -2.43 14.04 -15.78
C LEU A 635 -3.35 13.54 -16.90
N ALA A 636 -2.78 12.82 -17.88
CA ALA A 636 -3.56 12.23 -18.94
C ALA A 636 -4.52 11.16 -18.37
N ALA A 637 -5.80 11.32 -18.66
CA ALA A 637 -6.83 10.41 -18.16
C ALA A 637 -7.82 10.02 -19.27
N TYR A 638 -8.46 8.86 -19.11
CA TYR A 638 -9.59 8.47 -19.93
C TYR A 638 -10.70 7.91 -19.02
N HIS A 639 -11.84 8.55 -19.07
CA HIS A 639 -13.00 8.21 -18.26
C HIS A 639 -14.14 7.71 -19.13
N VAL A 640 -14.97 6.84 -18.58
CA VAL A 640 -16.21 6.42 -19.21
C VAL A 640 -17.39 6.69 -18.28
N SER A 641 -18.52 7.07 -18.83
CA SER A 641 -19.75 7.37 -18.10
C SER A 641 -20.97 6.87 -18.85
N GLY A 642 -22.06 6.61 -18.12
CA GLY A 642 -23.29 6.07 -18.69
C GLY A 642 -23.15 4.60 -19.10
N ALA A 643 -24.15 4.09 -19.80
CA ALA A 643 -24.21 2.72 -20.30
C ALA A 643 -24.52 2.68 -21.80
N GLY A 644 -23.94 1.71 -22.49
CA GLY A 644 -24.32 1.43 -23.86
C GLY A 644 -25.68 0.73 -23.95
N CYS A 645 -26.31 0.75 -25.11
CA CYS A 645 -27.53 -0.01 -25.35
C CYS A 645 -27.26 -1.32 -26.09
N SER A 646 -28.11 -2.32 -25.82
CA SER A 646 -27.95 -3.66 -26.40
C SER A 646 -28.43 -3.70 -27.84
N GLY A 647 -27.61 -4.33 -28.70
CA GLY A 647 -27.94 -4.61 -30.08
C GLY A 647 -28.91 -5.78 -30.28
N SER A 648 -29.31 -6.02 -31.53
CA SER A 648 -30.15 -7.17 -31.92
C SER A 648 -29.49 -8.52 -31.63
N SER A 649 -28.16 -8.57 -31.49
CA SER A 649 -27.40 -9.74 -31.08
C SER A 649 -27.46 -10.01 -29.56
N GLY A 650 -28.05 -9.11 -28.77
CA GLY A 650 -28.04 -9.15 -27.29
C GLY A 650 -26.74 -8.68 -26.64
N GLN A 651 -25.76 -8.22 -27.41
CA GLN A 651 -24.56 -7.61 -26.87
C GLN A 651 -24.74 -6.10 -26.69
N THR A 652 -24.22 -5.55 -25.60
CA THR A 652 -24.18 -4.11 -25.34
C THR A 652 -22.97 -3.51 -26.04
N MET A 653 -23.17 -2.38 -26.70
CA MET A 653 -22.09 -1.64 -27.32
C MET A 653 -21.37 -0.82 -26.28
N GLU A 654 -20.06 -1.02 -26.17
CA GLU A 654 -19.22 -0.36 -25.15
C GLU A 654 -18.01 0.32 -25.80
N LEU A 655 -17.56 1.38 -25.15
CA LEU A 655 -16.39 2.16 -25.50
C LEU A 655 -15.46 2.23 -24.28
N SER A 656 -14.17 2.00 -24.49
CA SER A 656 -13.15 2.07 -23.45
C SER A 656 -11.85 2.70 -23.98
N GLY A 657 -11.11 3.39 -23.13
CA GLY A 657 -9.76 3.87 -23.44
C GLY A 657 -8.76 2.70 -23.43
N VAL A 658 -7.81 2.71 -24.36
CA VAL A 658 -6.69 1.78 -24.32
C VAL A 658 -5.72 2.23 -23.24
N PRO A 659 -5.47 1.44 -22.19
CA PRO A 659 -4.66 1.85 -21.03
C PRO A 659 -3.27 2.38 -21.39
N SER A 660 -2.57 1.71 -22.29
CA SER A 660 -1.23 2.08 -22.77
C SER A 660 -1.23 3.18 -23.84
N ALA A 661 -2.36 3.83 -24.10
CA ALA A 661 -2.50 4.87 -25.13
C ALA A 661 -3.51 5.95 -24.69
N ARG A 662 -3.30 6.49 -23.50
CA ARG A 662 -4.04 7.63 -22.96
C ARG A 662 -3.74 8.90 -23.76
N PRO A 663 -4.52 9.97 -23.61
CA PRO A 663 -4.29 11.23 -24.33
C PRO A 663 -3.11 12.04 -23.77
N VAL A 664 -1.92 11.42 -23.76
CA VAL A 664 -0.67 12.08 -23.32
C VAL A 664 -0.19 13.04 -24.40
N LEU A 665 0.27 14.22 -24.00
CA LEU A 665 0.81 15.22 -24.88
C LEU A 665 1.96 14.66 -25.74
N GLY A 666 1.84 14.80 -27.07
CA GLY A 666 2.81 14.26 -28.02
C GLY A 666 2.68 12.76 -28.34
N SER A 667 1.69 12.07 -27.78
CA SER A 667 1.44 10.64 -28.02
C SER A 667 0.22 10.39 -28.94
N THR A 668 -0.18 9.13 -29.10
CA THR A 668 -1.42 8.77 -29.82
C THR A 668 -2.39 8.11 -28.84
N MET A 669 -3.49 8.81 -28.56
CA MET A 669 -4.61 8.23 -27.81
C MET A 669 -5.32 7.14 -28.64
N ARG A 670 -5.74 6.04 -28.00
CA ARG A 670 -6.55 5.00 -28.61
C ARG A 670 -7.80 4.70 -27.79
N VAL A 671 -8.87 4.36 -28.53
CA VAL A 671 -10.17 4.03 -27.94
C VAL A 671 -10.68 2.75 -28.59
N ASP A 672 -11.02 1.77 -27.77
CA ASP A 672 -11.62 0.52 -28.22
C ASP A 672 -13.15 0.61 -28.20
N VAL A 673 -13.77 0.02 -29.21
CA VAL A 673 -15.22 -0.14 -29.35
C VAL A 673 -15.52 -1.63 -29.40
N SER A 674 -16.40 -2.11 -28.56
CA SER A 674 -16.83 -3.51 -28.51
C SER A 674 -18.37 -3.62 -28.57
N GLY A 675 -18.87 -4.82 -28.84
CA GLY A 675 -20.32 -5.08 -28.93
C GLY A 675 -21.02 -4.39 -30.11
N ALA A 676 -20.28 -3.83 -31.05
CA ALA A 676 -20.86 -3.27 -32.30
C ALA A 676 -21.45 -4.41 -33.16
N PRO A 677 -22.46 -4.13 -34.02
CA PRO A 677 -22.98 -5.13 -34.94
C PRO A 677 -21.92 -5.62 -35.92
N ALA A 678 -21.61 -6.90 -35.93
CA ALA A 678 -20.44 -7.47 -36.61
C ALA A 678 -20.40 -7.24 -38.14
N ALA A 679 -21.56 -7.07 -38.77
CA ALA A 679 -21.70 -6.92 -40.23
C ALA A 679 -22.03 -5.46 -40.68
N ALA A 680 -22.06 -4.51 -39.76
CA ALA A 680 -22.46 -3.14 -40.02
C ALA A 680 -21.37 -2.14 -39.61
N PRO A 681 -21.26 -0.96 -40.22
CA PRO A 681 -20.28 0.03 -39.81
C PRO A 681 -20.58 0.59 -38.41
N ALA A 682 -19.52 0.82 -37.64
CA ALA A 682 -19.54 1.61 -36.42
C ALA A 682 -18.85 2.96 -36.67
N PHE A 683 -19.33 3.98 -35.99
CA PHE A 683 -18.81 5.34 -36.06
C PHE A 683 -18.53 5.87 -34.67
N LEU A 684 -17.51 6.68 -34.53
CA LEU A 684 -17.23 7.44 -33.31
C LEU A 684 -17.67 8.89 -33.50
N MET A 685 -18.56 9.36 -32.65
CA MET A 685 -18.88 10.77 -32.51
C MET A 685 -17.84 11.42 -31.61
N ILE A 686 -17.33 12.57 -32.00
CA ILE A 686 -16.27 13.29 -31.29
C ILE A 686 -16.74 14.71 -31.03
N ALA A 687 -16.54 15.20 -29.81
CA ALA A 687 -16.77 16.58 -29.39
C ALA A 687 -15.56 17.14 -28.62
N GLY A 688 -15.30 18.42 -28.74
CA GLY A 688 -14.19 19.12 -28.09
C GLY A 688 -14.59 19.97 -26.88
N THR A 689 -15.85 20.06 -26.52
CA THR A 689 -16.31 21.08 -25.57
C THR A 689 -17.16 20.62 -24.41
N SER A 690 -17.92 19.55 -24.49
CA SER A 690 -18.61 18.93 -23.34
C SER A 690 -19.40 17.70 -23.76
N GLY A 691 -19.50 16.75 -22.85
CA GLY A 691 -20.57 15.74 -22.88
C GLY A 691 -21.87 16.29 -22.29
N TYR A 692 -22.99 15.65 -22.58
CA TYR A 692 -24.22 15.93 -21.87
C TYR A 692 -24.18 15.26 -20.47
N ALA A 693 -24.36 16.05 -19.44
CA ALA A 693 -24.46 15.56 -18.07
C ALA A 693 -25.75 16.12 -17.40
N PRO A 694 -26.81 15.30 -17.15
CA PRO A 694 -26.89 13.88 -17.52
C PRO A 694 -27.04 13.63 -19.01
N ALA A 695 -26.65 12.43 -19.46
CA ALA A 695 -26.84 12.01 -20.84
C ALA A 695 -28.34 12.04 -21.25
N ILE A 696 -28.60 12.31 -22.50
CA ILE A 696 -29.97 12.45 -23.02
C ILE A 696 -30.55 11.06 -23.31
N ASP A 697 -31.65 10.70 -22.65
CA ASP A 697 -32.41 9.49 -22.95
C ASP A 697 -33.02 9.55 -24.36
N LEU A 698 -32.65 8.63 -25.22
CA LEU A 698 -33.10 8.54 -26.60
C LEU A 698 -34.39 7.74 -26.80
N THR A 699 -35.06 7.31 -25.74
CA THR A 699 -36.34 6.60 -25.81
C THR A 699 -37.42 7.37 -26.59
N ALA A 700 -37.47 8.69 -26.41
CA ALA A 700 -38.44 9.56 -27.07
C ALA A 700 -38.25 9.65 -28.61
N VAL A 701 -37.06 9.35 -29.12
CA VAL A 701 -36.72 9.32 -30.56
C VAL A 701 -36.74 7.90 -31.13
N GLY A 702 -37.21 6.93 -30.37
CA GLY A 702 -37.35 5.53 -30.79
C GLY A 702 -36.16 4.61 -30.58
N MET A 703 -35.25 4.99 -29.67
CA MET A 703 -34.07 4.22 -29.23
C MET A 703 -34.14 3.93 -27.73
N PRO A 704 -35.03 3.05 -27.28
CA PRO A 704 -35.20 2.80 -25.85
C PRO A 704 -33.96 2.13 -25.24
N GLY A 705 -33.54 2.62 -24.08
CA GLY A 705 -32.36 2.15 -23.38
C GLY A 705 -31.01 2.65 -23.95
N CYS A 706 -31.06 3.53 -24.95
CA CYS A 706 -29.90 4.22 -25.47
C CYS A 706 -29.81 5.65 -24.94
N GLU A 707 -28.61 6.16 -24.76
CA GLU A 707 -28.32 7.52 -24.30
C GLU A 707 -27.45 8.26 -25.30
N LEU A 708 -27.59 9.59 -25.39
CA LEU A 708 -26.68 10.48 -26.07
C LEU A 708 -25.91 11.30 -25.04
N GLY A 709 -24.61 11.04 -24.96
CA GLY A 709 -23.71 11.71 -24.01
C GLY A 709 -22.79 12.75 -24.63
N VAL A 710 -22.78 12.91 -25.98
CA VAL A 710 -21.81 13.77 -26.67
C VAL A 710 -22.55 14.71 -27.64
N ASP A 711 -22.20 16.02 -27.60
CA ASP A 711 -22.57 16.99 -28.63
C ASP A 711 -21.63 16.82 -29.84
N MET A 712 -22.12 16.15 -30.87
CA MET A 712 -21.31 15.72 -32.00
C MET A 712 -20.78 16.90 -32.83
N LEU A 713 -19.45 17.06 -32.82
CA LEU A 713 -18.76 18.00 -33.73
C LEU A 713 -18.27 17.29 -35.01
N VAL A 714 -17.74 16.07 -34.87
CA VAL A 714 -17.21 15.25 -35.95
C VAL A 714 -17.65 13.81 -35.76
N MET A 715 -17.84 13.08 -36.88
CA MET A 715 -18.10 11.65 -36.88
C MET A 715 -17.07 10.95 -37.76
N GLU A 716 -16.39 9.94 -37.21
CA GLU A 716 -15.39 9.14 -37.93
C GLU A 716 -15.77 7.65 -37.94
N ALA A 717 -15.43 6.97 -39.00
CA ALA A 717 -15.64 5.52 -39.09
C ALA A 717 -14.63 4.77 -38.21
N VAL A 718 -15.11 3.81 -37.43
CA VAL A 718 -14.26 2.90 -36.67
C VAL A 718 -14.02 1.63 -37.47
N PRO A 719 -12.78 1.33 -37.89
CA PRO A 719 -12.47 0.04 -38.49
C PRO A 719 -12.77 -1.07 -37.48
N GLN A 720 -13.60 -2.03 -37.88
CA GLN A 720 -13.97 -3.13 -36.97
C GLN A 720 -13.93 -4.50 -37.65
N VAL A 721 -13.72 -5.53 -36.85
CA VAL A 721 -13.81 -6.95 -37.23
C VAL A 721 -14.60 -7.71 -36.17
N GLY A 722 -15.72 -8.32 -36.58
CA GLY A 722 -16.52 -9.16 -35.67
C GLY A 722 -17.19 -8.41 -34.50
N GLY A 723 -17.42 -7.10 -34.62
CA GLY A 723 -18.06 -6.28 -33.58
C GLY A 723 -17.07 -5.60 -32.63
N ALA A 724 -15.79 -5.75 -32.86
CA ALA A 724 -14.72 -5.04 -32.13
C ALA A 724 -13.90 -4.14 -33.08
N GLY A 725 -13.56 -2.94 -32.66
CA GLY A 725 -12.78 -1.99 -33.43
C GLY A 725 -11.96 -1.06 -32.54
N GLN A 726 -10.98 -0.37 -33.13
CA GLN A 726 -10.16 0.60 -32.43
C GLN A 726 -10.07 1.89 -33.26
N TRP A 727 -10.20 3.00 -32.57
CA TRP A 727 -9.96 4.33 -33.13
C TRP A 727 -8.76 4.99 -32.48
N SER A 728 -8.05 5.88 -33.18
CA SER A 728 -6.85 6.52 -32.67
C SER A 728 -6.78 8.01 -33.07
N LEU A 729 -6.27 8.84 -32.14
CA LEU A 729 -6.06 10.28 -32.32
C LEU A 729 -4.65 10.67 -31.88
N PRO A 730 -3.80 11.20 -32.79
CA PRO A 730 -2.53 11.83 -32.40
C PRO A 730 -2.77 13.09 -31.56
N ILE A 731 -2.20 13.17 -30.39
CA ILE A 731 -2.22 14.34 -29.51
C ILE A 731 -0.96 15.17 -29.82
N PRO A 732 -1.09 16.44 -30.26
CA PRO A 732 0.09 17.26 -30.56
C PRO A 732 0.91 17.52 -29.29
N SER A 733 2.25 17.62 -29.43
CA SER A 733 3.17 17.98 -28.33
C SER A 733 3.19 19.50 -28.06
N VAL A 734 2.02 20.10 -27.98
CA VAL A 734 1.85 21.57 -27.78
C VAL A 734 1.19 21.77 -26.41
N PRO A 735 1.83 22.49 -25.46
CA PRO A 735 1.30 22.70 -24.11
C PRO A 735 -0.11 23.27 -24.01
N LEU A 736 -0.55 23.98 -25.06
CA LEU A 736 -1.92 24.53 -25.14
C LEU A 736 -3.02 23.43 -25.07
N PHE A 737 -2.69 22.19 -25.37
CA PHE A 737 -3.63 21.05 -25.29
C PHE A 737 -3.76 20.46 -23.91
N LEU A 738 -2.89 20.79 -22.95
CA LEU A 738 -3.00 20.33 -21.57
C LEU A 738 -4.34 20.77 -20.95
N GLY A 739 -5.03 19.80 -20.32
CA GLY A 739 -6.35 20.05 -19.73
C GLY A 739 -7.53 20.05 -20.69
N LEU A 740 -7.30 19.88 -22.00
CA LEU A 740 -8.41 19.76 -22.94
C LEU A 740 -9.05 18.38 -22.84
N SER A 741 -10.37 18.35 -22.73
CA SER A 741 -11.16 17.11 -22.82
C SER A 741 -11.65 16.87 -24.23
N ILE A 742 -11.52 15.62 -24.68
CA ILE A 742 -12.02 15.14 -25.97
C ILE A 742 -13.08 14.09 -25.65
N TRP A 743 -14.31 14.41 -25.97
CA TRP A 743 -15.46 13.56 -25.68
C TRP A 743 -15.79 12.66 -26.86
N HIS A 744 -16.18 11.40 -26.56
CA HIS A 744 -16.46 10.39 -27.58
C HIS A 744 -17.68 9.57 -27.22
N GLN A 745 -18.42 9.13 -28.24
CA GLN A 745 -19.43 8.10 -28.11
C GLN A 745 -19.52 7.30 -29.42
N ALA A 746 -19.54 5.99 -29.33
CA ALA A 746 -19.68 5.14 -30.51
C ALA A 746 -21.15 4.91 -30.87
N VAL A 747 -21.43 4.85 -32.16
CA VAL A 747 -22.76 4.55 -32.73
C VAL A 747 -22.62 3.43 -33.76
N GLY A 748 -23.47 2.41 -33.65
CA GLY A 748 -23.52 1.28 -34.56
C GLY A 748 -24.83 1.22 -35.34
N LEU A 749 -24.77 0.88 -36.61
CA LEU A 749 -25.97 0.57 -37.43
C LEU A 749 -26.48 -0.84 -37.07
N ASP A 750 -27.70 -0.93 -36.58
CA ASP A 750 -28.41 -2.21 -36.27
C ASP A 750 -29.88 -2.13 -36.69
N PRO A 751 -30.20 -2.34 -37.97
CA PRO A 751 -31.54 -2.09 -38.52
C PRO A 751 -32.67 -2.87 -37.88
N GLY A 752 -32.36 -3.92 -37.10
CA GLY A 752 -33.37 -4.76 -36.47
C GLY A 752 -33.65 -4.45 -35.01
N VAL A 753 -32.93 -3.52 -34.36
CA VAL A 753 -32.92 -3.35 -32.91
C VAL A 753 -34.04 -2.41 -32.42
N ASN A 754 -34.30 -1.32 -33.11
CA ASN A 754 -35.23 -0.28 -32.72
C ASN A 754 -35.77 0.48 -33.94
N ALA A 755 -36.63 1.50 -33.72
CA ALA A 755 -37.29 2.25 -34.82
C ALA A 755 -36.30 3.07 -35.68
N VAL A 756 -35.16 3.44 -35.12
CA VAL A 756 -34.10 4.25 -35.80
C VAL A 756 -33.08 3.33 -36.47
N GLY A 757 -32.90 2.11 -36.00
CA GLY A 757 -31.91 1.16 -36.49
C GLY A 757 -30.50 1.48 -36.05
N LEU A 758 -30.33 2.12 -34.87
CA LEU A 758 -29.06 2.52 -34.27
C LEU A 758 -28.93 2.03 -32.83
N ILE A 759 -27.68 1.78 -32.42
CA ILE A 759 -27.30 1.62 -31.01
C ILE A 759 -26.17 2.58 -30.67
N SER A 760 -26.07 2.96 -29.40
CA SER A 760 -24.97 3.81 -28.88
C SER A 760 -24.20 3.11 -27.75
N SER A 761 -22.93 3.45 -27.60
CA SER A 761 -22.11 3.04 -26.46
C SER A 761 -22.36 3.96 -25.23
N ASN A 762 -21.70 3.64 -24.12
CA ASN A 762 -21.38 4.61 -23.08
C ASN A 762 -20.57 5.79 -23.65
N THR A 763 -20.43 6.85 -22.88
CA THR A 763 -19.65 8.06 -23.24
C THR A 763 -18.22 7.94 -22.71
N GLY A 764 -17.23 8.29 -23.50
CA GLY A 764 -15.83 8.40 -23.10
C GLY A 764 -15.34 9.84 -23.10
N GLU A 765 -14.48 10.18 -22.16
CA GLU A 765 -13.76 11.45 -22.07
C GLU A 765 -12.26 11.18 -22.00
N GLY A 766 -11.51 11.67 -22.95
CA GLY A 766 -10.05 11.70 -22.93
C GLY A 766 -9.56 13.09 -22.49
N ALA A 767 -9.07 13.20 -21.25
CA ALA A 767 -8.47 14.42 -20.74
C ALA A 767 -6.97 14.44 -21.09
N VAL A 768 -6.54 15.45 -21.86
CA VAL A 768 -5.14 15.57 -22.30
C VAL A 768 -4.27 16.02 -21.12
N GLY A 769 -3.20 15.24 -20.87
CA GLY A 769 -2.27 15.49 -19.76
C GLY A 769 -0.82 15.12 -20.11
N LEU A 770 0.01 15.08 -19.07
CA LEU A 770 1.41 14.62 -19.14
C LEU A 770 1.50 13.11 -18.88
#